data_65cada32edcdad80ebde2ae46d821b37
#
_entry.id   65cada32edcdad80ebde2ae46d821b37
#
_cell.length_a   1.000
_cell.length_b   1.000
_cell.length_c   1.000
_cell.angle_alpha   90.00
_cell.angle_beta   90.00
_cell.angle_gamma   90.00
#
_symmetry.space_group_name_H-M   'P 1'
#
loop_
_entity.id
_entity.type
_entity.pdbx_description
1 polymer ?
#
loop_
_entity_poly.entity_id
_entity_poly.type
_entity_poly.pdbx_seq_one_letter_code
_entity_poly.pdbx_strand_id
1 'polypeptide(L)'
;MRFGHFDDQNKEYVITTPQTPLPWINYLGSEDFFSLVSNTAGGYSFYRDARLRRLTRYRYNSSPLDMDGHHIYIKDGDTVWNPGWQPTKTELDSYACRHGLGYTILEGEKNGVSAAQELFVPTGDACELDRLTLKNKTDAIKELDVFSYVEFCLWDAIDDSSNFQRNFSTGEVEVEPAIIYHKTEYRERRNHYAVFWSNTPVTSFDTTRDAFCGVYGGPADPQAVHAGHCSGSIAHGWAPVGALHIHVTLAPGEEKKILFGLGYIENPQEEKFTAPGVINKERAHAMIARYATDAQVDAARKALADHWEALLSTYHLESGEEKLDRMVNIWHQYQCMVTFNMSRSASYFESGTGRGMGFRDSCQDLLGFVHIIPSRARERILDIAATQFEDGSAYHQYQPLTKKGNRDIGTGFNDDPLWLIAGTAAYLRETGDWSILDEQVPFDNDASKAQSLMEHLRRSFNFTVTHLGPHGLPLIGRADWNDCLNLNCFSEHPGESFQITGPSEGPVAESVFIAGMFVKYGHEYAELCDHLNLADEAAAARKAVDGVEQAALTSGWDGAWFRRAYDAFGKPVGSKECTEGQIFIEPQGMCVMAGIGKETGQAAQALKSVEERLDTKYGVVLHQPAYTSYQLNLGEISSYPPGYKENAGIFCHNNPWISCAEAVLGHGDRAFEVYRKTCPAYIEDISEIHRTEPYVYSQMVAGKDAPTFGEAKNSWLTGTAAWTFFNVSQYILGIQPTLDGLKVDPCIPHTLGGFTVTRRYRGATYHIAVDNTAAVQYGVKSVAVDGKPIEGSLLPLAPEGAVVEVQVTMG
;
A
#
# COMPACT_ATOMS: atom_id res chain seq x y z
N MET A 1 14.71 -18.98 -10.32
CA MET A 1 14.92 -19.64 -8.99
C MET A 1 13.87 -19.14 -8.03
N ARG A 2 13.29 -20.01 -7.22
CA ARG A 2 12.35 -19.65 -6.14
C ARG A 2 13.07 -19.66 -4.80
N PHE A 3 12.65 -18.80 -3.88
CA PHE A 3 13.14 -18.74 -2.50
C PHE A 3 12.05 -19.15 -1.48
N GLY A 4 10.89 -19.57 -1.99
CA GLY A 4 9.73 -19.98 -1.22
C GLY A 4 8.63 -20.53 -2.11
N HIS A 5 7.43 -20.63 -1.55
CA HIS A 5 6.23 -21.08 -2.24
C HIS A 5 4.95 -20.58 -1.56
N PHE A 6 3.85 -20.51 -2.29
CA PHE A 6 2.54 -20.24 -1.72
C PHE A 6 1.98 -21.46 -0.99
N ASP A 7 1.37 -21.23 0.16
CA ASP A 7 0.52 -22.17 0.90
C ASP A 7 -0.91 -21.59 0.94
N ASP A 8 -1.71 -21.97 -0.05
CA ASP A 8 -3.06 -21.42 -0.21
C ASP A 8 -4.01 -21.88 0.90
N GLN A 9 -3.75 -23.07 1.50
CA GLN A 9 -4.58 -23.59 2.58
C GLN A 9 -4.46 -22.72 3.83
N ASN A 10 -3.25 -22.26 4.15
CA ASN A 10 -2.99 -21.42 5.30
C ASN A 10 -2.99 -19.91 4.94
N LYS A 11 -3.14 -19.57 3.65
CA LYS A 11 -3.05 -18.20 3.12
C LYS A 11 -1.71 -17.56 3.48
N GLU A 12 -0.63 -18.29 3.25
CA GLU A 12 0.75 -17.91 3.57
C GLU A 12 1.63 -17.91 2.33
N TYR A 13 2.71 -17.13 2.40
CA TYR A 13 3.89 -17.35 1.59
C TYR A 13 5.01 -17.87 2.48
N VAL A 14 5.52 -19.06 2.17
CA VAL A 14 6.55 -19.77 2.95
C VAL A 14 7.91 -19.56 2.30
N ILE A 15 8.78 -18.82 2.99
CA ILE A 15 10.17 -18.55 2.58
C ILE A 15 11.07 -19.63 3.17
N THR A 16 11.88 -20.29 2.33
CA THR A 16 12.67 -21.46 2.73
C THR A 16 14.15 -21.17 2.93
N THR A 17 14.57 -19.92 2.80
CA THR A 17 15.94 -19.47 3.03
C THR A 17 15.96 -18.07 3.61
N PRO A 18 16.81 -17.76 4.61
CA PRO A 18 16.92 -16.41 5.12
C PRO A 18 17.59 -15.44 4.15
N GLN A 19 18.31 -15.96 3.15
CA GLN A 19 19.09 -15.19 2.17
C GLN A 19 18.27 -14.96 0.88
N THR A 20 17.15 -14.23 1.01
CA THR A 20 16.38 -13.72 -0.12
C THR A 20 17.15 -12.60 -0.82
N PRO A 21 16.84 -12.27 -2.10
CA PRO A 21 17.57 -11.23 -2.86
C PRO A 21 17.51 -9.84 -2.23
N LEU A 22 16.44 -9.54 -1.51
CA LEU A 22 16.20 -8.37 -0.65
C LEU A 22 15.47 -8.88 0.60
N PRO A 23 15.40 -8.14 1.71
CA PRO A 23 14.49 -8.49 2.79
C PRO A 23 13.05 -8.55 2.26
N TRP A 24 12.39 -9.68 2.42
CA TRP A 24 10.99 -9.86 2.05
C TRP A 24 10.12 -9.63 3.28
N ILE A 25 9.24 -8.66 3.20
CA ILE A 25 8.54 -8.13 4.36
C ILE A 25 7.06 -8.48 4.39
N ASN A 26 6.47 -8.35 5.59
CA ASN A 26 5.04 -8.34 5.81
C ASN A 26 4.67 -7.10 6.65
N TYR A 27 3.48 -6.55 6.39
CA TYR A 27 2.88 -5.48 7.18
C TYR A 27 1.85 -6.06 8.12
N LEU A 28 2.00 -5.84 9.42
CA LEU A 28 1.08 -6.28 10.45
C LEU A 28 0.24 -5.10 10.95
N GLY A 29 -0.99 -5.39 11.35
CA GLY A 29 -1.93 -4.37 11.83
C GLY A 29 -2.91 -3.88 10.77
N SER A 30 -4.04 -3.35 11.19
CA SER A 30 -5.12 -2.93 10.30
C SER A 30 -5.83 -1.65 10.71
N GLU A 31 -5.56 -1.10 11.88
CA GLU A 31 -6.25 0.07 12.47
C GLU A 31 -5.27 1.19 12.77
N ASP A 32 -4.74 1.21 13.97
CA ASP A 32 -3.91 2.31 14.48
C ASP A 32 -2.47 1.90 14.76
N PHE A 33 -2.23 0.64 15.14
CA PHE A 33 -0.90 0.11 15.44
C PHE A 33 -0.43 -0.78 14.30
N PHE A 34 0.78 -0.53 13.84
CA PHE A 34 1.39 -1.23 12.72
C PHE A 34 2.81 -1.67 13.04
N SER A 35 3.18 -2.81 12.48
CA SER A 35 4.54 -3.34 12.52
C SER A 35 4.93 -3.84 11.12
N LEU A 36 6.19 -3.66 10.77
CA LEU A 36 6.79 -4.23 9.57
C LEU A 36 7.79 -5.28 10.01
N VAL A 37 7.71 -6.46 9.40
CA VAL A 37 8.58 -7.58 9.76
C VAL A 37 9.14 -8.22 8.49
N SER A 38 10.46 -8.33 8.40
CA SER A 38 11.12 -9.05 7.31
C SER A 38 11.20 -10.55 7.59
N ASN A 39 11.59 -11.31 6.57
CA ASN A 39 11.87 -12.73 6.69
C ASN A 39 13.04 -13.06 7.65
N THR A 40 13.75 -12.05 8.16
CA THR A 40 14.82 -12.22 9.16
C THR A 40 14.55 -11.44 10.45
N ALA A 41 13.29 -11.08 10.73
CA ALA A 41 12.83 -10.30 11.89
C ALA A 41 13.27 -8.84 11.89
N GLY A 42 13.79 -8.30 10.79
CA GLY A 42 14.04 -6.86 10.64
C GLY A 42 12.73 -6.07 10.55
N GLY A 43 12.76 -4.79 10.88
CA GLY A 43 11.58 -3.94 10.76
C GLY A 43 11.40 -2.97 11.92
N TYR A 44 10.18 -2.43 12.03
CA TYR A 44 9.84 -1.43 13.05
C TYR A 44 8.34 -1.34 13.31
N SER A 45 8.00 -0.76 14.46
CA SER A 45 6.61 -0.60 14.89
C SER A 45 6.28 0.86 15.15
N PHE A 46 5.04 1.26 14.88
CA PHE A 46 4.57 2.63 15.05
C PHE A 46 3.06 2.70 15.31
N TYR A 47 2.62 3.84 15.85
CA TYR A 47 1.21 4.15 16.08
C TYR A 47 0.77 5.28 15.13
N ARG A 48 -0.17 5.01 14.21
CA ARG A 48 -0.76 5.90 13.20
C ARG A 48 0.23 6.58 12.24
N ASP A 49 1.34 7.09 12.74
CA ASP A 49 2.31 7.85 11.98
C ASP A 49 3.71 7.27 12.16
N ALA A 50 4.26 6.72 11.09
CA ALA A 50 5.55 6.06 11.09
C ALA A 50 6.74 7.01 11.35
N ARG A 51 6.55 8.32 11.21
CA ARG A 51 7.54 9.34 11.53
C ARG A 51 7.40 9.83 12.97
N LEU A 52 6.20 10.31 13.36
CA LEU A 52 5.99 11.06 14.60
C LEU A 52 5.59 10.19 15.80
N ARG A 53 5.22 8.93 15.58
CA ARG A 53 4.85 7.96 16.60
C ARG A 53 5.56 6.63 16.40
N ARG A 54 6.83 6.68 16.02
CA ARG A 54 7.71 5.54 15.85
C ARG A 54 8.11 4.98 17.22
N LEU A 55 7.86 3.68 17.47
CA LEU A 55 8.24 3.01 18.71
C LEU A 55 9.66 2.47 18.66
N THR A 56 9.99 1.75 17.58
CA THR A 56 11.29 1.09 17.44
C THR A 56 12.13 1.74 16.35
N ARG A 57 13.43 1.74 16.57
CA ARG A 57 14.42 2.29 15.64
C ARG A 57 14.69 1.31 14.50
N TYR A 58 14.78 1.82 13.29
CA TYR A 58 15.20 1.09 12.10
C TYR A 58 16.02 2.00 11.18
N ARG A 59 17.14 1.49 10.70
CA ARG A 59 18.07 2.24 9.84
C ARG A 59 18.01 1.66 8.44
N TYR A 60 17.36 2.38 7.51
CA TYR A 60 17.11 1.95 6.13
C TYR A 60 18.38 1.69 5.32
N ASN A 61 19.43 2.47 5.59
CA ASN A 61 20.68 2.41 4.85
C ASN A 61 21.81 1.74 5.64
N SER A 62 21.48 0.91 6.64
CA SER A 62 22.48 0.16 7.40
C SER A 62 23.21 -0.86 6.54
N SER A 63 24.46 -1.11 6.87
CA SER A 63 25.25 -2.21 6.33
C SER A 63 25.84 -3.02 7.50
N PRO A 64 25.51 -4.28 7.62
CA PRO A 64 24.61 -5.08 6.76
C PRO A 64 23.16 -4.64 6.81
N LEU A 65 22.43 -4.90 5.71
CA LEU A 65 21.01 -4.58 5.60
C LEU A 65 20.18 -5.41 6.59
N ASP A 66 19.09 -4.80 7.10
CA ASP A 66 18.09 -5.49 7.92
C ASP A 66 18.58 -5.96 9.29
N MET A 67 19.41 -5.16 9.95
CA MET A 67 20.01 -5.46 11.25
C MET A 67 19.22 -4.95 12.46
N ASP A 68 18.25 -4.07 12.26
CA ASP A 68 17.36 -3.56 13.33
C ASP A 68 16.00 -4.27 13.24
N GLY A 69 15.37 -4.57 14.37
CA GLY A 69 14.07 -5.22 14.38
C GLY A 69 13.71 -5.93 15.69
N HIS A 70 13.00 -7.03 15.56
CA HIS A 70 12.42 -7.82 16.65
C HIS A 70 13.31 -9.02 16.99
N HIS A 71 14.38 -8.78 17.73
CA HIS A 71 15.42 -9.80 17.92
C HIS A 71 15.15 -10.67 19.14
N ILE A 72 15.08 -11.98 18.89
CA ILE A 72 15.13 -13.03 19.93
C ILE A 72 16.47 -13.77 19.79
N TYR A 73 17.30 -13.69 20.83
CA TYR A 73 18.53 -14.47 20.92
C TYR A 73 18.30 -15.70 21.78
N ILE A 74 18.83 -16.83 21.34
CA ILE A 74 18.84 -18.08 22.09
C ILE A 74 20.29 -18.49 22.27
N LYS A 75 20.72 -18.58 23.54
CA LYS A 75 22.04 -19.05 23.90
C LYS A 75 21.93 -20.49 24.45
N ASP A 76 22.58 -21.42 23.79
CA ASP A 76 22.71 -22.83 24.16
C ASP A 76 24.20 -23.16 24.34
N GLY A 77 24.69 -23.14 25.57
CA GLY A 77 26.12 -23.21 25.87
C GLY A 77 26.88 -22.03 25.25
N ASP A 78 27.83 -22.29 24.36
CA ASP A 78 28.58 -21.25 23.64
C ASP A 78 27.94 -20.83 22.32
N THR A 79 26.86 -21.50 21.90
CA THR A 79 26.16 -21.19 20.66
C THR A 79 25.11 -20.13 20.90
N VAL A 80 25.18 -19.00 20.14
CA VAL A 80 24.16 -17.95 20.12
C VAL A 80 23.53 -17.93 18.73
N TRP A 81 22.21 -17.95 18.68
CA TRP A 81 21.47 -17.97 17.42
C TRP A 81 20.11 -17.28 17.54
N ASN A 82 19.48 -17.00 16.38
CA ASN A 82 18.17 -16.36 16.29
C ASN A 82 17.25 -17.23 15.41
N PRO A 83 15.94 -17.35 15.72
CA PRO A 83 14.99 -18.10 14.88
C PRO A 83 14.96 -17.60 13.43
N GLY A 84 15.05 -16.28 13.21
CA GLY A 84 15.08 -15.61 11.91
C GLY A 84 16.47 -15.53 11.27
N TRP A 85 17.51 -16.18 11.78
CA TRP A 85 18.90 -16.14 11.34
C TRP A 85 19.63 -14.82 11.66
N GLN A 86 19.08 -13.66 11.33
CA GLN A 86 19.67 -12.36 11.74
C GLN A 86 19.29 -12.06 13.20
N PRO A 87 20.09 -11.23 13.91
CA PRO A 87 21.30 -10.54 13.45
C PRO A 87 22.59 -11.34 13.59
N THR A 88 22.64 -12.45 14.33
CA THR A 88 23.87 -13.22 14.57
C THR A 88 24.39 -13.96 13.34
N LYS A 89 23.51 -14.28 12.41
CA LYS A 89 23.80 -15.06 11.17
C LYS A 89 24.41 -16.42 11.46
N THR A 90 24.15 -16.97 12.65
CA THR A 90 24.52 -18.35 12.99
C THR A 90 23.79 -19.30 12.06
N GLU A 91 24.51 -20.22 11.43
CA GLU A 91 23.92 -21.21 10.54
C GLU A 91 22.91 -22.07 11.30
N LEU A 92 21.68 -22.14 10.76
CA LEU A 92 20.59 -22.92 11.32
C LEU A 92 20.56 -24.33 10.68
N ASP A 93 20.11 -25.30 11.45
CA ASP A 93 19.91 -26.68 11.00
C ASP A 93 18.65 -26.78 10.10
N SER A 94 17.64 -25.92 10.37
CA SER A 94 16.49 -25.66 9.49
C SER A 94 16.01 -24.24 9.64
N TYR A 95 15.38 -23.72 8.60
CA TYR A 95 14.80 -22.37 8.57
C TYR A 95 13.54 -22.35 7.71
N ALA A 96 12.51 -21.65 8.19
CA ALA A 96 11.38 -21.18 7.38
C ALA A 96 10.86 -19.85 7.93
N CYS A 97 10.33 -19.01 7.02
CA CYS A 97 9.53 -17.86 7.42
C CYS A 97 8.18 -17.95 6.71
N ARG A 98 7.10 -17.77 7.49
CA ARG A 98 5.73 -17.78 7.01
C ARG A 98 5.14 -16.40 7.14
N HIS A 99 4.93 -15.72 6.01
CA HIS A 99 4.18 -14.48 5.96
C HIS A 99 2.72 -14.78 5.68
N GLY A 100 1.87 -14.55 6.67
CA GLY A 100 0.44 -14.73 6.59
C GLY A 100 -0.32 -13.41 6.73
N LEU A 101 -1.64 -13.50 6.78
CA LEU A 101 -2.52 -12.33 6.86
C LEU A 101 -2.48 -11.72 8.26
N GLY A 102 -1.71 -10.65 8.40
CA GLY A 102 -1.53 -9.91 9.65
C GLY A 102 -0.62 -10.59 10.69
N TYR A 103 0.14 -11.61 10.29
CA TYR A 103 1.12 -12.26 11.15
C TYR A 103 2.34 -12.76 10.37
N THR A 104 3.42 -13.00 11.08
CA THR A 104 4.65 -13.63 10.56
C THR A 104 5.16 -14.65 11.55
N ILE A 105 5.61 -15.81 11.08
CA ILE A 105 6.25 -16.85 11.91
C ILE A 105 7.64 -17.11 11.36
N LEU A 106 8.66 -16.97 12.21
CA LEU A 106 10.04 -17.28 11.92
C LEU A 106 10.38 -18.59 12.64
N GLU A 107 10.68 -19.62 11.86
CA GLU A 107 11.00 -20.96 12.38
C GLU A 107 12.48 -21.26 12.16
N GLY A 108 13.19 -21.55 13.24
CA GLY A 108 14.59 -21.94 13.20
C GLY A 108 14.86 -23.17 14.09
N GLU A 109 15.86 -23.93 13.73
CA GLU A 109 16.35 -25.05 14.55
C GLU A 109 17.86 -24.97 14.67
N LYS A 110 18.38 -25.22 15.88
CA LYS A 110 19.81 -25.34 16.17
C LYS A 110 20.07 -26.28 17.34
N ASN A 111 21.05 -27.17 17.16
CA ASN A 111 21.49 -28.11 18.21
C ASN A 111 20.35 -28.94 18.83
N GLY A 112 19.33 -29.31 18.03
CA GLY A 112 18.18 -30.08 18.50
C GLY A 112 17.15 -29.25 19.29
N VAL A 113 17.24 -27.93 19.28
CA VAL A 113 16.20 -27.03 19.82
C VAL A 113 15.52 -26.36 18.64
N SER A 114 14.19 -26.52 18.51
CA SER A 114 13.40 -25.74 17.56
C SER A 114 12.79 -24.52 18.25
N ALA A 115 12.77 -23.40 17.53
CA ALA A 115 12.16 -22.15 17.96
C ALA A 115 11.24 -21.62 16.85
N ALA A 116 10.03 -21.22 17.24
CA ALA A 116 9.11 -20.51 16.38
C ALA A 116 8.76 -19.16 17.03
N GLN A 117 9.11 -18.07 16.36
CA GLN A 117 8.80 -16.69 16.76
C GLN A 117 7.60 -16.22 15.93
N GLU A 118 6.44 -16.08 16.57
CA GLU A 118 5.20 -15.61 15.93
C GLU A 118 4.91 -14.17 16.32
N LEU A 119 4.92 -13.28 15.33
CA LEU A 119 4.62 -11.86 15.49
C LEU A 119 3.27 -11.53 14.87
N PHE A 120 2.41 -10.81 15.60
CA PHE A 120 1.15 -10.29 15.10
C PHE A 120 0.66 -9.09 15.90
N VAL A 121 -0.20 -8.30 15.29
CA VAL A 121 -0.91 -7.19 15.94
C VAL A 121 -2.35 -7.63 16.18
N PRO A 122 -2.80 -7.74 17.45
CA PRO A 122 -4.17 -8.12 17.75
C PRO A 122 -5.16 -7.03 17.31
N THR A 123 -6.35 -7.44 16.90
CA THR A 123 -7.42 -6.51 16.51
C THR A 123 -7.88 -5.68 17.73
N GLY A 124 -7.99 -4.35 17.53
CA GLY A 124 -8.51 -3.42 18.54
C GLY A 124 -7.52 -3.02 19.64
N ASP A 125 -6.25 -3.44 19.57
CA ASP A 125 -5.22 -3.05 20.53
C ASP A 125 -4.01 -2.40 19.86
N ALA A 126 -3.42 -1.44 20.57
CA ALA A 126 -2.23 -0.72 20.11
C ALA A 126 -0.94 -1.40 20.59
N CYS A 127 -0.77 -2.67 20.23
CA CYS A 127 0.45 -3.43 20.57
C CYS A 127 0.72 -4.51 19.50
N GLU A 128 1.95 -4.98 19.47
CA GLU A 128 2.34 -6.24 18.84
C GLU A 128 2.65 -7.29 19.90
N LEU A 129 2.38 -8.53 19.58
CA LEU A 129 2.68 -9.70 20.36
C LEU A 129 3.71 -10.53 19.62
N ASP A 130 4.77 -10.90 20.31
CA ASP A 130 5.88 -11.72 19.83
C ASP A 130 5.97 -12.97 20.72
N ARG A 131 5.38 -14.06 20.24
CA ARG A 131 5.32 -15.32 20.96
C ARG A 131 6.42 -16.27 20.48
N LEU A 132 7.37 -16.57 21.36
CA LEU A 132 8.38 -17.58 21.15
C LEU A 132 7.91 -18.95 21.67
N THR A 133 7.87 -19.94 20.79
CA THR A 133 7.66 -21.36 21.16
C THR A 133 8.97 -22.12 21.02
N LEU A 134 9.49 -22.65 22.11
CA LEU A 134 10.70 -23.47 22.15
C LEU A 134 10.36 -24.95 22.40
N LYS A 135 11.05 -25.85 21.69
CA LYS A 135 10.90 -27.28 21.89
C LYS A 135 12.24 -28.00 21.87
N ASN A 136 12.49 -28.77 22.92
CA ASN A 136 13.66 -29.62 23.01
C ASN A 136 13.41 -30.94 22.24
N LYS A 137 14.11 -31.16 21.16
CA LYS A 137 14.04 -32.38 20.34
C LYS A 137 15.08 -33.42 20.70
N THR A 138 15.90 -33.14 21.74
CA THR A 138 16.97 -34.06 22.19
C THR A 138 16.52 -34.95 23.34
N ASP A 139 17.32 -35.96 23.68
CA ASP A 139 17.11 -36.85 24.81
C ASP A 139 17.71 -36.34 26.13
N ALA A 140 18.34 -35.14 26.13
CA ALA A 140 18.95 -34.51 27.28
C ALA A 140 18.20 -33.24 27.70
N ILE A 141 18.31 -32.84 28.95
CA ILE A 141 17.82 -31.55 29.43
C ILE A 141 18.60 -30.43 28.72
N LYS A 142 17.91 -29.40 28.28
CA LYS A 142 18.47 -28.17 27.73
C LYS A 142 18.32 -27.02 28.71
N GLU A 143 19.42 -26.33 28.95
CA GLU A 143 19.47 -25.08 29.72
C GLU A 143 19.77 -23.95 28.70
N LEU A 144 18.81 -23.03 28.53
CA LEU A 144 18.87 -21.98 27.53
C LEU A 144 18.73 -20.61 28.18
N ASP A 145 19.46 -19.64 27.67
CA ASP A 145 19.21 -18.23 27.97
C ASP A 145 18.56 -17.56 26.78
N VAL A 146 17.38 -17.01 26.97
CA VAL A 146 16.58 -16.32 25.94
C VAL A 146 16.59 -14.83 26.22
N PHE A 147 16.92 -14.04 25.18
CA PHE A 147 16.89 -12.59 25.27
C PHE A 147 15.97 -12.05 24.19
N SER A 148 15.01 -11.21 24.56
CA SER A 148 14.25 -10.41 23.60
C SER A 148 14.77 -8.97 23.62
N TYR A 149 15.01 -8.39 22.46
CA TYR A 149 15.66 -7.08 22.32
C TYR A 149 14.94 -6.21 21.29
N VAL A 150 14.63 -4.99 21.70
CA VAL A 150 14.15 -3.90 20.83
C VAL A 150 14.95 -2.62 21.13
N GLU A 151 15.23 -1.82 20.08
CA GLU A 151 15.85 -0.51 20.23
C GLU A 151 14.77 0.57 20.09
N PHE A 152 14.53 1.38 21.12
CA PHE A 152 13.50 2.41 21.09
C PHE A 152 13.91 3.60 20.24
N CYS A 153 12.98 4.09 19.41
CA CYS A 153 13.09 5.35 18.70
C CYS A 153 12.74 6.51 19.66
N LEU A 154 13.38 7.65 19.48
CA LEU A 154 13.06 8.89 20.21
C LEU A 154 11.83 9.60 19.59
N TRP A 155 10.87 8.83 19.13
CA TRP A 155 9.55 9.16 18.62
C TRP A 155 9.51 9.78 17.19
N ASP A 156 10.25 10.84 16.91
CA ASP A 156 10.38 11.35 15.54
C ASP A 156 11.51 10.59 14.83
N ALA A 157 11.15 9.76 13.87
CA ALA A 157 12.10 8.88 13.18
C ALA A 157 13.15 9.61 12.35
N ILE A 158 12.81 10.78 11.78
CA ILE A 158 13.76 11.57 10.99
C ILE A 158 14.73 12.30 11.94
N ASP A 159 14.21 12.92 12.97
CA ASP A 159 15.00 13.56 14.00
C ASP A 159 15.91 12.55 14.72
N ASP A 160 15.39 11.36 15.07
CA ASP A 160 16.15 10.28 15.73
C ASP A 160 17.32 9.79 14.87
N SER A 161 17.18 9.83 13.55
CA SER A 161 18.25 9.43 12.63
C SER A 161 19.39 10.44 12.54
N SER A 162 19.22 11.68 13.04
CA SER A 162 20.22 12.74 13.04
C SER A 162 20.92 12.88 14.37
N ASN A 163 22.23 13.21 14.33
CA ASN A 163 23.00 13.47 15.54
C ASN A 163 22.53 14.73 16.29
N PHE A 164 21.92 15.67 15.56
CA PHE A 164 21.43 16.92 16.15
C PHE A 164 20.30 16.66 17.15
N GLN A 165 19.35 15.82 16.79
CA GLN A 165 18.21 15.49 17.64
C GLN A 165 18.64 14.82 18.95
N ARG A 166 19.68 14.00 18.96
CA ARG A 166 20.19 13.34 20.15
C ARG A 166 20.69 14.29 21.23
N ASN A 167 20.98 15.54 20.89
CA ASN A 167 21.35 16.57 21.86
C ASN A 167 20.13 17.17 22.59
N PHE A 168 18.91 16.96 22.08
CA PHE A 168 17.70 17.59 22.58
C PHE A 168 16.63 16.61 23.07
N SER A 169 16.72 15.35 22.70
CA SER A 169 15.79 14.29 23.14
C SER A 169 16.55 13.22 23.86
N THR A 170 16.09 12.87 25.05
CA THR A 170 16.69 11.86 25.91
C THR A 170 15.66 10.75 26.11
N GLY A 171 16.05 9.50 25.85
CA GLY A 171 15.27 8.34 26.23
C GLY A 171 15.35 8.11 27.73
N GLU A 172 14.21 8.10 28.39
CA GLU A 172 14.09 7.76 29.81
C GLU A 172 13.27 6.50 29.96
N VAL A 173 13.65 5.64 30.90
CA VAL A 173 12.92 4.42 31.18
C VAL A 173 12.50 4.33 32.64
N GLU A 174 11.35 3.70 32.84
CA GLU A 174 10.95 3.15 34.15
C GLU A 174 10.87 1.64 34.00
N VAL A 175 11.17 0.90 35.06
CA VAL A 175 11.21 -0.56 35.05
C VAL A 175 10.40 -1.11 36.20
N GLU A 176 9.56 -2.08 35.91
CA GLU A 176 8.90 -2.98 36.85
C GLU A 176 9.32 -4.42 36.54
N PRO A 177 9.09 -5.39 37.43
CA PRO A 177 9.39 -6.77 37.10
C PRO A 177 8.76 -7.20 35.77
N ALA A 178 9.58 -7.64 34.80
CA ALA A 178 9.20 -8.06 33.47
C ALA A 178 8.60 -6.95 32.55
N ILE A 179 8.67 -5.67 32.91
CA ILE A 179 8.10 -4.56 32.13
C ILE A 179 9.09 -3.38 32.07
N ILE A 180 9.30 -2.86 30.88
CA ILE A 180 10.09 -1.65 30.59
C ILE A 180 9.17 -0.61 29.95
N TYR A 181 9.16 0.60 30.50
CA TYR A 181 8.41 1.75 30.00
C TYR A 181 9.39 2.76 29.43
N HIS A 182 9.27 3.08 28.14
CA HIS A 182 10.09 4.11 27.50
C HIS A 182 9.28 5.37 27.28
N LYS A 183 9.73 6.46 27.86
CA LYS A 183 9.15 7.80 27.72
C LYS A 183 10.19 8.78 27.20
N THR A 184 9.72 9.81 26.49
CA THR A 184 10.54 10.97 26.11
C THR A 184 9.68 12.19 26.29
N GLU A 185 9.95 12.97 27.34
CA GLU A 185 9.09 14.08 27.74
C GLU A 185 9.52 15.41 27.27
N TYR A 186 10.77 15.50 27.06
CA TYR A 186 11.52 16.73 27.10
C TYR A 186 11.06 17.82 26.14
N ARG A 187 10.70 17.47 24.88
CA ARG A 187 10.55 18.48 23.83
C ARG A 187 9.10 18.88 23.51
N GLU A 188 8.16 17.97 23.61
CA GLU A 188 6.83 18.13 23.01
C GLU A 188 5.67 17.92 23.96
N ARG A 189 5.89 17.96 25.27
CA ARG A 189 4.85 17.69 26.26
C ARG A 189 4.10 16.39 25.99
N ARG A 190 4.83 15.36 25.55
CA ARG A 190 4.26 14.06 25.20
C ARG A 190 3.56 13.43 26.40
N ASN A 191 2.39 12.87 26.16
CA ASN A 191 1.57 12.15 27.12
C ASN A 191 1.51 10.65 26.81
N HIS A 192 2.33 10.19 25.88
CA HIS A 192 2.44 8.81 25.43
C HIS A 192 3.81 8.21 25.77
N TYR A 193 3.81 6.87 25.84
CA TYR A 193 5.01 6.09 26.08
C TYR A 193 4.89 4.72 25.41
N ALA A 194 6.04 4.06 25.18
CA ALA A 194 6.09 2.66 24.78
C ALA A 194 6.20 1.77 26.00
N VAL A 195 5.60 0.58 25.92
CA VAL A 195 5.73 -0.46 26.95
C VAL A 195 6.21 -1.74 26.29
N PHE A 196 7.27 -2.33 26.85
CA PHE A 196 7.83 -3.61 26.44
C PHE A 196 7.81 -4.59 27.61
N TRP A 197 7.22 -5.77 27.41
CA TRP A 197 6.97 -6.69 28.54
C TRP A 197 7.08 -8.15 28.16
N SER A 198 7.13 -9.01 29.20
CA SER A 198 6.92 -10.46 29.06
C SER A 198 5.86 -10.97 30.04
N ASN A 199 5.10 -12.00 29.64
CA ASN A 199 4.20 -12.73 30.54
C ASN A 199 4.94 -13.79 31.39
N THR A 200 6.23 -13.99 31.15
CA THR A 200 7.09 -14.93 31.86
C THR A 200 8.02 -14.17 32.81
N PRO A 201 8.30 -14.69 34.02
CA PRO A 201 9.24 -14.04 34.92
C PRO A 201 10.61 -13.81 34.29
N VAL A 202 11.09 -12.58 34.38
CA VAL A 202 12.36 -12.14 33.80
C VAL A 202 13.49 -12.36 34.81
N THR A 203 14.59 -12.94 34.35
CA THR A 203 15.79 -13.22 35.16
C THR A 203 16.64 -11.95 35.33
N SER A 204 16.83 -11.18 34.24
CA SER A 204 17.55 -9.91 34.25
C SER A 204 17.13 -9.05 33.06
N PHE A 205 17.50 -7.78 33.07
CA PHE A 205 17.15 -6.83 32.01
C PHE A 205 18.28 -5.83 31.76
N ASP A 206 18.28 -5.21 30.58
CA ASP A 206 19.03 -3.99 30.29
C ASP A 206 18.15 -2.99 29.53
N THR A 207 18.40 -1.70 29.75
CA THR A 207 17.68 -0.64 29.06
C THR A 207 18.61 0.36 28.33
N THR A 208 19.93 0.18 28.45
CA THR A 208 20.90 0.95 27.65
C THR A 208 21.57 0.05 26.61
N ARG A 209 21.69 0.56 25.37
CA ARG A 209 22.31 -0.17 24.27
C ARG A 209 23.75 -0.58 24.58
N ASP A 210 24.52 0.31 25.20
CA ASP A 210 25.93 0.06 25.52
C ASP A 210 26.11 -1.06 26.54
N ALA A 211 25.19 -1.22 27.50
CA ALA A 211 25.22 -2.30 28.44
C ALA A 211 24.88 -3.64 27.79
N PHE A 212 23.91 -3.66 26.88
CA PHE A 212 23.48 -4.88 26.21
C PHE A 212 24.43 -5.28 25.07
N CYS A 213 24.72 -4.39 24.14
CA CYS A 213 25.54 -4.66 22.96
C CYS A 213 27.06 -4.51 23.24
N GLY A 214 27.44 -3.66 24.17
CA GLY A 214 28.81 -3.16 24.31
C GLY A 214 29.02 -1.85 23.53
N VAL A 215 29.92 -1.00 23.99
CA VAL A 215 30.18 0.33 23.38
C VAL A 215 30.59 0.24 21.91
N TYR A 216 31.38 -0.75 21.55
CA TYR A 216 31.83 -1.01 20.18
C TYR A 216 31.14 -2.21 19.53
N GLY A 217 30.20 -2.85 20.25
CA GLY A 217 29.42 -3.97 19.77
C GLY A 217 28.14 -3.55 19.05
N GLY A 218 27.43 -4.54 18.52
CA GLY A 218 26.15 -4.36 17.83
C GLY A 218 25.20 -5.53 18.04
N PRO A 219 24.01 -5.48 17.44
CA PRO A 219 23.03 -6.56 17.57
C PRO A 219 23.57 -7.93 17.08
N ALA A 220 24.55 -7.95 16.18
CA ALA A 220 25.12 -9.21 15.69
C ALA A 220 25.94 -9.98 16.74
N ASP A 221 26.48 -9.27 17.75
CA ASP A 221 27.39 -9.85 18.75
C ASP A 221 27.21 -9.16 20.11
N PRO A 222 26.03 -9.26 20.76
CA PRO A 222 25.73 -8.50 21.97
C PRO A 222 26.42 -9.07 23.19
N GLN A 223 27.13 -8.20 23.93
CA GLN A 223 27.93 -8.56 25.12
C GLN A 223 27.10 -9.27 26.19
N ALA A 224 25.89 -8.82 26.50
CA ALA A 224 25.02 -9.38 27.50
C ALA A 224 24.60 -10.82 27.15
N VAL A 225 24.36 -11.13 25.90
CA VAL A 225 23.99 -12.48 25.44
C VAL A 225 25.16 -13.43 25.62
N HIS A 226 26.38 -13.02 25.28
CA HIS A 226 27.58 -13.86 25.53
C HIS A 226 27.84 -14.09 27.02
N ALA A 227 27.62 -13.06 27.84
CA ALA A 227 27.71 -13.18 29.28
C ALA A 227 26.62 -14.08 29.90
N GLY A 228 25.50 -14.32 29.18
CA GLY A 228 24.36 -15.09 29.68
C GLY A 228 23.48 -14.34 30.67
N HIS A 229 23.65 -13.02 30.80
CA HIS A 229 22.83 -12.17 31.69
C HIS A 229 22.93 -10.69 31.31
N CYS A 230 21.89 -9.95 31.66
CA CYS A 230 21.87 -8.49 31.63
C CYS A 230 22.38 -7.88 32.94
N SER A 231 22.79 -6.61 32.89
CA SER A 231 23.41 -5.91 34.01
C SER A 231 22.46 -5.12 34.90
N GLY A 232 21.18 -4.97 34.50
CA GLY A 232 20.20 -4.14 35.21
C GLY A 232 20.35 -2.67 34.92
N SER A 233 20.87 -2.28 33.76
CA SER A 233 21.08 -0.88 33.37
C SER A 233 19.76 -0.12 33.23
N ILE A 234 19.77 1.17 33.62
CA ILE A 234 18.64 2.08 33.50
C ILE A 234 19.00 3.20 32.54
N ALA A 235 18.27 3.33 31.44
CA ALA A 235 18.54 4.35 30.42
C ALA A 235 18.11 5.74 30.86
N HIS A 236 19.02 6.67 30.66
CA HIS A 236 18.80 8.10 30.71
C HIS A 236 19.68 8.74 29.65
N GLY A 237 19.36 8.54 28.36
CA GLY A 237 20.26 8.93 27.27
C GLY A 237 19.72 8.65 25.89
N TRP A 238 20.57 8.56 24.90
CA TRP A 238 20.24 8.58 23.46
C TRP A 238 19.86 7.22 22.86
N ALA A 239 20.26 6.13 23.48
CA ALA A 239 20.07 4.81 22.95
C ALA A 239 19.36 3.90 23.96
N PRO A 240 18.09 4.23 24.29
CA PRO A 240 17.27 3.37 25.14
C PRO A 240 16.89 2.10 24.39
N VAL A 241 16.96 0.96 25.10
CA VAL A 241 16.57 -0.35 24.58
C VAL A 241 15.64 -1.05 25.56
N GLY A 242 14.89 -2.02 25.06
CA GLY A 242 14.23 -3.02 25.88
C GLY A 242 14.93 -4.35 25.67
N ALA A 243 15.64 -4.85 26.69
CA ALA A 243 16.24 -6.17 26.68
C ALA A 243 15.74 -6.95 27.92
N LEU A 244 15.05 -8.05 27.68
CA LEU A 244 14.52 -8.93 28.72
C LEU A 244 15.17 -10.30 28.58
N HIS A 245 15.81 -10.79 29.63
CA HIS A 245 16.48 -12.10 29.71
C HIS A 245 15.66 -13.07 30.54
N ILE A 246 15.45 -14.27 30.03
CA ILE A 246 14.73 -15.37 30.68
C ILE A 246 15.57 -16.64 30.59
N HIS A 247 15.89 -17.24 31.72
CA HIS A 247 16.51 -18.56 31.78
C HIS A 247 15.43 -19.65 31.63
N VAL A 248 15.67 -20.63 30.76
CA VAL A 248 14.71 -21.68 30.40
C VAL A 248 15.36 -23.06 30.52
N THR A 249 14.76 -23.90 31.32
CA THR A 249 15.08 -25.36 31.38
C THR A 249 14.02 -26.12 30.61
N LEU A 250 14.42 -26.98 29.66
CA LEU A 250 13.54 -27.84 28.87
C LEU A 250 13.94 -29.32 29.06
N ALA A 251 13.04 -30.13 29.60
CA ALA A 251 13.17 -31.58 29.57
C ALA A 251 13.11 -32.15 28.14
N PRO A 252 13.59 -33.39 27.91
CA PRO A 252 13.43 -34.05 26.62
C PRO A 252 11.98 -34.03 26.09
N GLY A 253 11.78 -33.54 24.88
CA GLY A 253 10.47 -33.41 24.25
C GLY A 253 9.58 -32.26 24.76
N GLU A 254 10.02 -31.55 25.81
CA GLU A 254 9.25 -30.45 26.39
C GLU A 254 9.13 -29.26 25.39
N GLU A 255 7.95 -28.64 25.41
CA GLU A 255 7.65 -27.41 24.71
C GLU A 255 7.29 -26.31 25.72
N LYS A 256 7.80 -25.11 25.50
CA LYS A 256 7.51 -23.93 26.33
C LYS A 256 7.24 -22.71 25.46
N LYS A 257 6.21 -21.97 25.85
CA LYS A 257 5.84 -20.70 25.22
C LYS A 257 6.24 -19.52 26.10
N ILE A 258 6.73 -18.46 25.49
CA ILE A 258 7.11 -17.20 26.13
C ILE A 258 6.52 -16.09 25.28
N LEU A 259 5.78 -15.18 25.88
CA LEU A 259 5.27 -14.01 25.21
C LEU A 259 6.12 -12.79 25.56
N PHE A 260 6.54 -12.06 24.55
CA PHE A 260 6.97 -10.68 24.64
C PHE A 260 5.94 -9.79 23.96
N GLY A 261 5.82 -8.55 24.39
CA GLY A 261 4.91 -7.60 23.76
C GLY A 261 5.51 -6.20 23.74
N LEU A 262 5.15 -5.44 22.71
CA LEU A 262 5.52 -4.03 22.57
C LEU A 262 4.25 -3.22 22.28
N GLY A 263 3.96 -2.23 23.10
CA GLY A 263 2.72 -1.47 22.99
C GLY A 263 2.93 0.05 23.07
N TYR A 264 1.92 0.77 22.59
CA TYR A 264 1.78 2.21 22.66
C TYR A 264 0.68 2.58 23.66
N ILE A 265 1.00 3.47 24.58
CA ILE A 265 0.06 3.98 25.56
C ILE A 265 -0.01 5.49 25.48
N GLU A 266 -1.20 6.06 25.45
CA GLU A 266 -1.44 7.49 25.54
C GLU A 266 -2.38 7.78 26.71
N ASN A 267 -1.92 8.59 27.66
CA ASN A 267 -2.72 9.07 28.79
C ASN A 267 -3.37 10.42 28.46
N PRO A 268 -4.52 10.77 29.08
CA PRO A 268 -4.94 12.16 29.12
C PRO A 268 -3.82 13.05 29.65
N GLN A 269 -3.73 14.30 29.16
CA GLN A 269 -2.61 15.19 29.51
C GLN A 269 -2.52 15.45 31.03
N GLU A 270 -3.67 15.57 31.67
CA GLU A 270 -3.79 15.77 33.12
C GLU A 270 -3.51 14.53 33.95
N GLU A 271 -3.57 13.34 33.35
CA GLU A 271 -3.34 12.03 33.99
C GLU A 271 -1.98 11.43 33.65
N LYS A 272 -1.11 12.21 33.01
CA LYS A 272 0.17 11.75 32.50
C LYS A 272 1.05 11.11 33.57
N PHE A 273 1.06 11.71 34.78
CA PHE A 273 1.88 11.27 35.92
C PHE A 273 1.06 10.97 37.14
N THR A 274 1.49 9.99 37.92
CA THR A 274 0.99 9.71 39.29
C THR A 274 1.79 10.43 40.36
N ALA A 275 3.04 10.79 40.06
CA ALA A 275 3.94 11.61 40.88
C ALA A 275 4.93 12.35 39.96
N PRO A 276 5.67 13.38 40.43
CA PRO A 276 6.67 14.05 39.63
C PRO A 276 7.67 13.08 38.99
N GLY A 277 7.69 13.05 37.65
CA GLY A 277 8.55 12.18 36.86
C GLY A 277 8.15 10.69 36.80
N VAL A 278 7.05 10.28 37.46
CA VAL A 278 6.54 8.88 37.42
C VAL A 278 5.31 8.81 36.55
N ILE A 279 5.42 8.12 35.41
CA ILE A 279 4.30 7.96 34.46
C ILE A 279 3.15 7.14 35.05
N ASN A 280 1.93 7.49 34.65
CA ASN A 280 0.75 6.68 34.97
C ASN A 280 0.73 5.40 34.12
N LYS A 281 0.79 4.24 34.77
CA LYS A 281 0.93 2.92 34.16
C LYS A 281 -0.37 2.13 34.09
N GLU A 282 -1.47 2.68 34.58
CA GLU A 282 -2.75 1.96 34.71
C GLU A 282 -3.23 1.37 33.36
N ARG A 283 -3.17 2.17 32.30
CA ARG A 283 -3.56 1.72 30.96
C ARG A 283 -2.62 0.65 30.39
N ALA A 284 -1.32 0.72 30.70
CA ALA A 284 -0.36 -0.31 30.33
C ALA A 284 -0.65 -1.64 31.04
N HIS A 285 -0.88 -1.59 32.34
CA HIS A 285 -1.24 -2.79 33.10
C HIS A 285 -2.55 -3.41 32.58
N ALA A 286 -3.54 -2.60 32.24
CA ALA A 286 -4.79 -3.08 31.64
C ALA A 286 -4.58 -3.75 30.26
N MET A 287 -3.70 -3.22 29.42
CA MET A 287 -3.29 -3.84 28.14
C MET A 287 -2.59 -5.17 28.38
N ILE A 288 -1.55 -5.21 29.21
CA ILE A 288 -0.76 -6.40 29.51
C ILE A 288 -1.63 -7.53 30.07
N ALA A 289 -2.59 -7.19 30.95
CA ALA A 289 -3.49 -8.18 31.57
C ALA A 289 -4.37 -8.93 30.55
N ARG A 290 -4.61 -8.36 29.36
CA ARG A 290 -5.35 -9.06 28.28
C ARG A 290 -4.57 -10.21 27.64
N TYR A 291 -3.26 -10.25 27.83
CA TYR A 291 -2.35 -11.21 27.21
C TYR A 291 -1.50 -11.97 28.24
N ALA A 292 -2.00 -12.10 29.46
CA ALA A 292 -1.25 -12.71 30.57
C ALA A 292 -1.08 -14.23 30.42
N THR A 293 -1.94 -14.88 29.64
CA THR A 293 -1.93 -16.35 29.47
C THR A 293 -1.90 -16.75 27.99
N ASP A 294 -1.34 -17.94 27.70
CA ASP A 294 -1.32 -18.50 26.33
C ASP A 294 -2.73 -18.60 25.73
N ALA A 295 -3.73 -18.97 26.51
CA ALA A 295 -5.11 -19.04 26.04
C ALA A 295 -5.67 -17.69 25.58
N GLN A 296 -5.27 -16.59 26.21
CA GLN A 296 -5.66 -15.24 25.79
C GLN A 296 -4.93 -14.82 24.50
N VAL A 297 -3.66 -15.19 24.36
CA VAL A 297 -2.89 -14.96 23.13
C VAL A 297 -3.45 -15.78 21.97
N ASP A 298 -3.78 -17.07 22.20
CA ASP A 298 -4.43 -17.93 21.20
C ASP A 298 -5.79 -17.37 20.76
N ALA A 299 -6.58 -16.83 21.70
CA ALA A 299 -7.85 -16.19 21.39
C ALA A 299 -7.68 -14.93 20.55
N ALA A 300 -6.67 -14.10 20.85
CA ALA A 300 -6.35 -12.91 20.06
C ALA A 300 -5.87 -13.28 18.64
N ARG A 301 -5.05 -14.31 18.51
CA ARG A 301 -4.60 -14.83 17.22
C ARG A 301 -5.76 -15.38 16.38
N LYS A 302 -6.68 -16.09 17.03
CA LYS A 302 -7.89 -16.57 16.38
C LYS A 302 -8.79 -15.43 15.92
N ALA A 303 -8.99 -14.40 16.76
CA ALA A 303 -9.80 -13.22 16.40
C ALA A 303 -9.22 -12.50 15.18
N LEU A 304 -7.88 -12.39 15.05
CA LEU A 304 -7.22 -11.86 13.86
C LEU A 304 -7.52 -12.71 12.62
N ALA A 305 -7.46 -14.04 12.73
CA ALA A 305 -7.78 -14.94 11.62
C ALA A 305 -9.25 -14.81 11.19
N ASP A 306 -10.17 -14.78 12.15
CA ASP A 306 -11.61 -14.61 11.90
C ASP A 306 -11.91 -13.25 11.24
N HIS A 307 -11.18 -12.20 11.64
CA HIS A 307 -11.28 -10.86 11.04
C HIS A 307 -10.90 -10.89 9.55
N TRP A 308 -9.76 -11.47 9.20
CA TRP A 308 -9.33 -11.58 7.81
C TRP A 308 -10.25 -12.46 6.97
N GLU A 309 -10.74 -13.58 7.51
CA GLU A 309 -11.71 -14.42 6.82
C GLU A 309 -13.00 -13.66 6.49
N ALA A 310 -13.50 -12.86 7.44
CA ALA A 310 -14.67 -12.02 7.23
C ALA A 310 -14.46 -10.98 6.12
N LEU A 311 -13.28 -10.32 6.08
CA LEU A 311 -12.94 -9.32 5.07
C LEU A 311 -12.81 -9.94 3.67
N LEU A 312 -12.04 -11.01 3.52
CA LEU A 312 -11.82 -11.69 2.24
C LEU A 312 -13.09 -12.32 1.66
N SER A 313 -14.06 -12.67 2.52
CA SER A 313 -15.35 -13.25 2.07
C SER A 313 -16.27 -12.23 1.38
N THR A 314 -15.89 -10.95 1.28
CA THR A 314 -16.67 -9.93 0.55
C THR A 314 -16.60 -10.11 -0.97
N TYR A 315 -15.50 -10.67 -1.46
CA TYR A 315 -15.28 -11.01 -2.86
C TYR A 315 -14.48 -12.30 -2.96
N HIS A 316 -15.07 -13.36 -3.50
CA HIS A 316 -14.42 -14.66 -3.64
C HIS A 316 -14.63 -15.24 -5.04
N LEU A 317 -13.53 -15.64 -5.69
CA LEU A 317 -13.46 -16.14 -7.06
C LEU A 317 -13.13 -17.64 -7.06
N GLU A 318 -13.79 -18.40 -7.91
CA GLU A 318 -13.42 -19.76 -8.30
C GLU A 318 -13.40 -19.83 -9.84
N SER A 319 -12.22 -19.77 -10.43
CA SER A 319 -12.03 -19.75 -11.89
C SER A 319 -11.42 -21.04 -12.44
N GLY A 320 -10.82 -21.84 -11.54
CA GLY A 320 -10.00 -22.98 -11.91
C GLY A 320 -8.59 -22.61 -12.39
N GLU A 321 -8.26 -21.32 -12.48
CA GLU A 321 -6.90 -20.82 -12.66
C GLU A 321 -6.29 -20.49 -11.29
N GLU A 322 -5.55 -21.43 -10.71
CA GLU A 322 -5.04 -21.39 -9.33
C GLU A 322 -4.34 -20.07 -8.97
N LYS A 323 -3.53 -19.52 -9.89
CA LYS A 323 -2.78 -18.29 -9.65
C LYS A 323 -3.69 -17.06 -9.62
N LEU A 324 -4.73 -17.05 -10.46
CA LEU A 324 -5.73 -15.98 -10.48
C LEU A 324 -6.57 -16.03 -9.20
N ASP A 325 -7.08 -17.20 -8.83
CA ASP A 325 -7.90 -17.41 -7.63
C ASP A 325 -7.11 -16.99 -6.38
N ARG A 326 -5.86 -17.44 -6.24
CA ARG A 326 -4.94 -17.05 -5.15
C ARG A 326 -4.78 -15.54 -5.02
N MET A 327 -4.50 -14.87 -6.14
CA MET A 327 -4.27 -13.42 -6.10
C MET A 327 -5.55 -12.66 -5.77
N VAL A 328 -6.67 -12.98 -6.42
CA VAL A 328 -7.96 -12.29 -6.21
C VAL A 328 -8.49 -12.52 -4.79
N ASN A 329 -8.42 -13.75 -4.30
CA ASN A 329 -9.04 -14.13 -3.03
C ASN A 329 -8.21 -13.74 -1.80
N ILE A 330 -6.87 -13.58 -1.96
CA ILE A 330 -5.97 -13.38 -0.83
C ILE A 330 -5.13 -12.12 -1.02
N TRP A 331 -4.13 -12.18 -1.88
CA TRP A 331 -3.01 -11.24 -1.87
C TRP A 331 -3.36 -9.85 -2.42
N HIS A 332 -4.24 -9.75 -3.42
CA HIS A 332 -4.73 -8.44 -3.89
C HIS A 332 -5.45 -7.69 -2.79
N GLN A 333 -6.41 -8.34 -2.12
CA GLN A 333 -7.21 -7.69 -1.07
C GLN A 333 -6.37 -7.37 0.16
N TYR A 334 -5.41 -8.25 0.51
CA TYR A 334 -4.48 -8.01 1.60
C TYR A 334 -3.60 -6.79 1.33
N GLN A 335 -2.99 -6.72 0.14
CA GLN A 335 -2.17 -5.56 -0.22
C GLN A 335 -3.01 -4.28 -0.35
N CYS A 336 -4.24 -4.34 -0.85
CA CYS A 336 -5.16 -3.19 -0.88
C CYS A 336 -5.43 -2.64 0.53
N MET A 337 -5.63 -3.50 1.54
CA MET A 337 -5.78 -3.09 2.93
C MET A 337 -4.54 -2.36 3.44
N VAL A 338 -3.35 -2.93 3.24
CA VAL A 338 -2.08 -2.34 3.68
C VAL A 338 -1.86 -0.98 3.00
N THR A 339 -2.07 -0.91 1.69
CA THR A 339 -1.90 0.32 0.92
C THR A 339 -2.90 1.40 1.34
N PHE A 340 -4.17 1.02 1.56
CA PHE A 340 -5.18 1.94 2.10
C PHE A 340 -4.77 2.51 3.47
N ASN A 341 -4.28 1.66 4.39
CA ASN A 341 -3.90 2.08 5.73
C ASN A 341 -2.76 3.10 5.70
N MET A 342 -1.76 2.89 4.87
CA MET A 342 -0.49 3.60 4.92
C MET A 342 -0.28 4.60 3.78
N SER A 343 -1.05 4.52 2.70
CA SER A 343 -0.71 5.22 1.45
C SER A 343 0.76 4.95 1.10
N ARG A 344 1.60 6.00 1.14
CA ARG A 344 3.07 5.88 0.93
C ARG A 344 3.85 6.36 2.16
N SER A 345 3.19 6.45 3.35
CA SER A 345 3.74 7.11 4.53
C SER A 345 4.68 6.27 5.38
N ALA A 346 4.70 4.97 5.19
CA ALA A 346 5.47 4.00 6.01
C ALA A 346 6.19 2.96 5.15
N SER A 347 6.78 3.39 4.03
CA SER A 347 7.50 2.51 3.12
C SER A 347 8.77 1.94 3.76
N TYR A 348 9.05 0.67 3.49
CA TYR A 348 10.28 0.02 3.91
C TYR A 348 11.48 0.40 3.00
N PHE A 349 11.24 0.53 1.70
CA PHE A 349 12.30 0.72 0.71
C PHE A 349 12.31 2.09 0.03
N GLU A 350 11.15 2.70 -0.24
CA GLU A 350 11.05 3.91 -1.05
C GLU A 350 11.45 5.16 -0.25
N SER A 351 10.51 5.70 0.49
CA SER A 351 10.69 6.96 1.21
C SER A 351 10.89 6.80 2.71
N GLY A 352 10.91 5.55 3.19
CA GLY A 352 10.96 5.27 4.62
C GLY A 352 9.78 5.93 5.33
N THR A 353 10.02 7.04 6.02
CA THR A 353 9.01 7.81 6.75
C THR A 353 8.90 9.25 6.26
N GLY A 354 9.44 9.54 5.08
CA GLY A 354 9.53 10.91 4.57
C GLY A 354 8.24 11.47 3.98
N ARG A 355 7.27 10.61 3.63
CA ARG A 355 6.01 10.99 2.99
C ARG A 355 4.83 10.98 3.95
N GLY A 356 3.81 11.81 3.61
CA GLY A 356 2.48 11.76 4.21
C GLY A 356 1.53 10.83 3.45
N MET A 357 0.24 11.01 3.71
CA MET A 357 -0.85 10.41 2.95
C MET A 357 -1.07 11.24 1.68
N GLY A 358 -0.85 10.66 0.50
CA GLY A 358 -1.06 11.36 -0.76
C GLY A 358 -2.56 11.61 -1.02
N PHE A 359 -2.92 12.79 -1.54
CA PHE A 359 -4.29 13.10 -1.94
C PHE A 359 -4.75 12.16 -3.06
N ARG A 360 -4.03 12.19 -4.16
CA ARG A 360 -4.22 11.32 -5.33
C ARG A 360 -4.11 9.84 -4.97
N ASP A 361 -3.05 9.48 -4.24
CA ASP A 361 -2.78 8.10 -3.86
C ASP A 361 -3.91 7.50 -3.04
N SER A 362 -4.37 8.23 -2.00
CA SER A 362 -5.44 7.75 -1.13
C SER A 362 -6.79 7.64 -1.85
N CYS A 363 -7.08 8.54 -2.81
CA CYS A 363 -8.28 8.42 -3.64
C CYS A 363 -8.24 7.18 -4.54
N GLN A 364 -7.09 6.85 -5.11
CA GLN A 364 -6.92 5.66 -5.95
C GLN A 364 -6.95 4.36 -5.12
N ASP A 365 -6.36 4.39 -3.93
CA ASP A 365 -6.36 3.23 -3.01
C ASP A 365 -7.80 2.83 -2.62
N LEU A 366 -8.76 3.78 -2.60
CA LEU A 366 -10.19 3.49 -2.39
C LEU A 366 -10.76 2.54 -3.44
N LEU A 367 -10.30 2.57 -4.69
CA LEU A 367 -10.80 1.70 -5.77
C LEU A 367 -10.63 0.20 -5.44
N GLY A 368 -9.61 -0.15 -4.68
CA GLY A 368 -9.37 -1.51 -4.21
C GLY A 368 -9.86 -1.79 -2.78
N PHE A 369 -10.46 -0.80 -2.11
CA PHE A 369 -10.78 -0.91 -0.68
C PHE A 369 -12.26 -0.72 -0.33
N VAL A 370 -13.03 0.04 -1.09
CA VAL A 370 -14.41 0.42 -0.76
C VAL A 370 -15.33 -0.76 -0.45
N HIS A 371 -15.06 -1.94 -1.00
CA HIS A 371 -15.82 -3.16 -0.78
C HIS A 371 -15.39 -3.90 0.51
N ILE A 372 -14.19 -3.63 1.04
CA ILE A 372 -13.64 -4.33 2.21
C ILE A 372 -14.22 -3.77 3.50
N ILE A 373 -14.02 -2.47 3.76
CA ILE A 373 -14.57 -1.77 4.93
C ILE A 373 -15.12 -0.40 4.50
N PRO A 374 -16.38 -0.34 4.02
CA PRO A 374 -16.97 0.89 3.50
C PRO A 374 -16.98 2.07 4.49
N SER A 375 -17.14 1.80 5.78
CA SER A 375 -17.14 2.86 6.82
C SER A 375 -15.79 3.60 6.90
N ARG A 376 -14.69 2.87 6.81
CA ARG A 376 -13.33 3.48 6.78
C ARG A 376 -13.05 4.20 5.46
N ALA A 377 -13.60 3.69 4.35
CA ALA A 377 -13.54 4.39 3.06
C ALA A 377 -14.25 5.74 3.14
N ARG A 378 -15.43 5.79 3.78
CA ARG A 378 -16.18 7.03 4.03
C ARG A 378 -15.36 8.05 4.81
N GLU A 379 -14.78 7.65 5.92
CA GLU A 379 -13.90 8.51 6.73
C GLU A 379 -12.72 9.05 5.91
N ARG A 380 -12.07 8.20 5.12
CA ARG A 380 -10.94 8.58 4.27
C ARG A 380 -11.32 9.62 3.23
N ILE A 381 -12.49 9.50 2.60
CA ILE A 381 -12.98 10.49 1.62
C ILE A 381 -13.14 11.87 2.30
N LEU A 382 -13.71 11.91 3.50
CA LEU A 382 -13.87 13.16 4.24
C LEU A 382 -12.53 13.76 4.68
N ASP A 383 -11.59 12.93 5.14
CA ASP A 383 -10.23 13.36 5.48
C ASP A 383 -9.49 13.99 4.28
N ILE A 384 -9.59 13.35 3.11
CA ILE A 384 -8.99 13.85 1.86
C ILE A 384 -9.64 15.16 1.44
N ALA A 385 -10.97 15.22 1.39
CA ALA A 385 -11.71 16.41 0.98
C ALA A 385 -11.40 17.63 1.87
N ALA A 386 -11.16 17.40 3.17
CA ALA A 386 -10.78 18.46 4.10
C ALA A 386 -9.44 19.15 3.76
N THR A 387 -8.63 18.57 2.89
CA THR A 387 -7.35 19.13 2.45
C THR A 387 -7.45 19.85 1.09
N GLN A 388 -8.63 19.96 0.51
CA GLN A 388 -8.88 20.71 -0.71
C GLN A 388 -8.96 22.21 -0.43
N PHE A 389 -8.54 23.03 -1.40
CA PHE A 389 -8.69 24.49 -1.35
C PHE A 389 -10.02 24.95 -1.93
N GLU A 390 -10.43 26.20 -1.63
CA GLU A 390 -11.70 26.78 -2.11
C GLU A 390 -11.76 26.94 -3.64
N ASP A 391 -10.63 26.99 -4.34
CA ASP A 391 -10.58 27.05 -5.81
C ASP A 391 -10.70 25.67 -6.47
N GLY A 392 -10.73 24.58 -5.69
CA GLY A 392 -10.82 23.19 -6.13
C GLY A 392 -9.49 22.47 -6.22
N SER A 393 -8.36 23.17 -6.16
CA SER A 393 -7.03 22.53 -6.03
C SER A 393 -6.85 21.88 -4.66
N ALA A 394 -5.76 21.17 -4.43
CA ALA A 394 -5.56 20.45 -3.18
C ALA A 394 -4.10 20.46 -2.71
N TYR A 395 -3.91 20.19 -1.41
CA TYR A 395 -2.63 19.72 -0.93
C TYR A 395 -2.30 18.37 -1.55
N HIS A 396 -1.10 18.21 -2.04
CA HIS A 396 -0.67 16.92 -2.61
C HIS A 396 -0.57 15.81 -1.55
N GLN A 397 -0.33 16.17 -0.29
CA GLN A 397 -0.26 15.22 0.83
C GLN A 397 -0.79 15.84 2.12
N TYR A 398 -1.24 14.99 3.05
CA TYR A 398 -1.58 15.37 4.41
C TYR A 398 -0.84 14.48 5.43
N GLN A 399 -0.69 15.00 6.65
CA GLN A 399 0.03 14.33 7.70
C GLN A 399 -0.88 13.30 8.40
N PRO A 400 -0.48 12.01 8.52
CA PRO A 400 -1.35 10.93 8.98
C PRO A 400 -1.94 11.12 10.37
N LEU A 401 -1.15 11.65 11.31
CA LEU A 401 -1.57 11.79 12.71
C LEU A 401 -2.59 12.91 12.91
N THR A 402 -2.39 14.05 12.26
CA THR A 402 -3.24 15.25 12.40
C THR A 402 -4.29 15.40 11.32
N LYS A 403 -4.16 14.66 10.22
CA LYS A 403 -4.99 14.74 9.02
C LYS A 403 -5.01 16.11 8.35
N LYS A 404 -3.98 16.93 8.59
CA LYS A 404 -3.83 18.28 8.03
C LYS A 404 -2.94 18.28 6.80
N GLY A 405 -3.30 19.11 5.82
CA GLY A 405 -2.53 19.31 4.60
C GLY A 405 -1.09 19.76 4.88
N ASN A 406 -0.13 19.26 4.10
CA ASN A 406 1.28 19.54 4.26
C ASN A 406 1.79 20.38 3.08
N ARG A 407 2.20 21.63 3.35
CA ARG A 407 2.74 22.55 2.34
C ARG A 407 4.16 22.25 1.91
N ASP A 408 4.92 21.51 2.71
CA ASP A 408 6.34 21.24 2.43
C ASP A 408 6.55 20.39 1.17
N ILE A 409 5.54 19.62 0.77
CA ILE A 409 5.61 18.73 -0.40
C ILE A 409 5.08 19.42 -1.67
N GLY A 410 4.41 20.56 -1.50
CA GLY A 410 3.91 21.37 -2.60
C GLY A 410 2.45 21.14 -2.94
N THR A 411 2.00 21.95 -3.89
CA THR A 411 0.64 22.00 -4.45
C THR A 411 0.75 22.14 -5.96
N GLY A 412 -0.37 22.21 -6.66
CA GLY A 412 -0.39 22.53 -8.10
C GLY A 412 -0.31 21.31 -9.01
N PHE A 413 -0.63 20.11 -8.51
CA PHE A 413 -0.82 18.92 -9.33
C PHE A 413 -2.26 18.91 -9.82
N ASN A 414 -2.47 19.22 -11.11
CA ASN A 414 -3.79 19.53 -11.63
C ASN A 414 -4.69 18.30 -11.88
N ASP A 415 -4.15 17.10 -11.73
CA ASP A 415 -4.93 15.86 -11.71
C ASP A 415 -5.55 15.55 -10.33
N ASP A 416 -4.96 16.05 -9.22
CA ASP A 416 -5.41 15.77 -7.86
C ASP A 416 -6.92 15.94 -7.67
N PRO A 417 -7.55 17.05 -8.07
CA PRO A 417 -8.99 17.26 -7.87
C PRO A 417 -9.89 16.18 -8.47
N LEU A 418 -9.54 15.64 -9.64
CA LEU A 418 -10.36 14.64 -10.34
C LEU A 418 -10.38 13.28 -9.61
N TRP A 419 -9.33 12.96 -8.86
CA TRP A 419 -9.27 11.73 -8.08
C TRP A 419 -10.28 11.71 -6.93
N LEU A 420 -10.66 12.87 -6.37
CA LEU A 420 -11.70 12.94 -5.34
C LEU A 420 -13.06 12.52 -5.91
N ILE A 421 -13.38 12.91 -7.15
CA ILE A 421 -14.58 12.46 -7.86
C ILE A 421 -14.54 10.94 -8.03
N ALA A 422 -13.40 10.39 -8.50
CA ALA A 422 -13.21 8.96 -8.72
C ALA A 422 -13.43 8.13 -7.43
N GLY A 423 -12.79 8.52 -6.32
CA GLY A 423 -12.90 7.83 -5.03
C GLY A 423 -14.32 7.91 -4.45
N THR A 424 -14.96 9.08 -4.54
CA THR A 424 -16.34 9.27 -4.04
C THR A 424 -17.36 8.51 -4.90
N ALA A 425 -17.23 8.54 -6.24
CA ALA A 425 -18.10 7.77 -7.13
C ALA A 425 -17.97 6.26 -6.90
N ALA A 426 -16.74 5.75 -6.70
CA ALA A 426 -16.53 4.34 -6.35
C ALA A 426 -17.23 3.96 -5.04
N TYR A 427 -17.14 4.81 -4.01
CA TYR A 427 -17.83 4.61 -2.74
C TYR A 427 -19.35 4.59 -2.90
N LEU A 428 -19.93 5.55 -3.63
CA LEU A 428 -21.37 5.63 -3.87
C LEU A 428 -21.90 4.41 -4.64
N ARG A 429 -21.18 3.97 -5.67
CA ARG A 429 -21.52 2.77 -6.45
C ARG A 429 -21.46 1.52 -5.59
N GLU A 430 -20.50 1.42 -4.68
CA GLU A 430 -20.38 0.28 -3.77
C GLU A 430 -21.49 0.27 -2.72
N THR A 431 -21.76 1.39 -2.09
CA THR A 431 -22.57 1.44 -0.86
C THR A 431 -24.00 1.92 -1.07
N GLY A 432 -24.22 2.81 -2.05
CA GLY A 432 -25.47 3.55 -2.16
C GLY A 432 -25.70 4.57 -1.02
N ASP A 433 -24.67 4.90 -0.27
CA ASP A 433 -24.74 5.88 0.83
C ASP A 433 -24.62 7.32 0.32
N TRP A 434 -25.73 7.86 -0.16
CA TRP A 434 -25.80 9.24 -0.65
C TRP A 434 -25.63 10.30 0.45
N SER A 435 -25.81 9.91 1.73
CA SER A 435 -25.68 10.85 2.85
C SER A 435 -24.28 11.46 2.97
N ILE A 436 -23.27 10.81 2.44
CA ILE A 436 -21.90 11.33 2.44
C ILE A 436 -21.80 12.68 1.71
N LEU A 437 -22.64 12.92 0.69
CA LEU A 437 -22.60 14.16 -0.10
C LEU A 437 -23.06 15.39 0.69
N ASP A 438 -23.84 15.20 1.74
CA ASP A 438 -24.34 16.27 2.62
C ASP A 438 -23.39 16.59 3.77
N GLU A 439 -22.37 15.76 4.00
CA GLU A 439 -21.39 15.96 5.06
C GLU A 439 -20.66 17.29 4.91
N GLN A 440 -20.62 18.05 6.03
CA GLN A 440 -19.95 19.35 6.08
C GLN A 440 -18.45 19.16 6.26
N VAL A 441 -17.67 19.42 5.23
CA VAL A 441 -16.24 19.23 5.18
C VAL A 441 -15.53 20.57 5.05
N PRO A 442 -14.50 20.87 5.86
CA PRO A 442 -13.78 22.13 5.75
C PRO A 442 -12.90 22.18 4.49
N PHE A 443 -12.81 23.33 3.84
CA PHE A 443 -11.72 23.61 2.90
C PHE A 443 -10.46 24.04 3.67
N ASP A 444 -9.27 23.66 3.19
CA ASP A 444 -7.94 24.00 3.78
C ASP A 444 -7.83 23.63 5.28
N ASN A 445 -8.52 22.57 5.69
CA ASN A 445 -8.65 22.17 7.11
C ASN A 445 -9.19 23.29 8.04
N ASP A 446 -9.85 24.33 7.48
CA ASP A 446 -10.44 25.46 8.22
C ASP A 446 -11.93 25.23 8.45
N ALA A 447 -12.33 24.91 9.70
CA ALA A 447 -13.71 24.63 10.05
C ALA A 447 -14.70 25.78 9.70
N SER A 448 -14.22 27.02 9.62
CA SER A 448 -15.05 28.16 9.23
C SER A 448 -15.45 28.17 7.75
N LYS A 449 -14.78 27.35 6.92
CA LYS A 449 -15.00 27.23 5.48
C LYS A 449 -15.68 25.90 5.10
N ALA A 450 -16.34 25.25 6.05
CA ALA A 450 -17.00 23.98 5.77
C ALA A 450 -18.15 24.13 4.78
N GLN A 451 -18.19 23.22 3.80
CA GLN A 451 -19.26 23.08 2.82
C GLN A 451 -19.61 21.60 2.66
N SER A 452 -20.69 21.28 1.94
CA SER A 452 -21.04 19.89 1.67
C SER A 452 -19.97 19.20 0.82
N LEU A 453 -19.80 17.88 0.97
CA LEU A 453 -18.90 17.11 0.11
C LEU A 453 -19.28 17.29 -1.38
N MET A 454 -20.57 17.42 -1.70
CA MET A 454 -21.01 17.71 -3.08
C MET A 454 -20.42 19.02 -3.61
N GLU A 455 -20.26 20.05 -2.77
CA GLU A 455 -19.59 21.30 -3.16
C GLU A 455 -18.09 21.06 -3.43
N HIS A 456 -17.42 20.19 -2.66
CA HIS A 456 -16.05 19.79 -2.95
C HIS A 456 -15.92 19.12 -4.33
N LEU A 457 -16.82 18.19 -4.67
CA LEU A 457 -16.84 17.56 -6.00
C LEU A 457 -17.11 18.56 -7.11
N ARG A 458 -18.04 19.50 -6.90
CA ARG A 458 -18.33 20.59 -7.85
C ARG A 458 -17.09 21.44 -8.14
N ARG A 459 -16.35 21.81 -7.09
CA ARG A 459 -15.11 22.58 -7.25
C ARG A 459 -14.00 21.76 -7.90
N SER A 460 -13.88 20.46 -7.58
CA SER A 460 -12.97 19.55 -8.26
C SER A 460 -13.21 19.51 -9.77
N PHE A 461 -14.47 19.37 -10.19
CA PHE A 461 -14.84 19.38 -11.61
C PHE A 461 -14.57 20.72 -12.26
N ASN A 462 -15.04 21.83 -11.67
CA ASN A 462 -14.89 23.17 -12.21
C ASN A 462 -13.44 23.66 -12.23
N PHE A 463 -12.56 23.13 -11.36
CA PHE A 463 -11.14 23.43 -11.42
C PHE A 463 -10.57 23.12 -12.81
N THR A 464 -10.82 21.91 -13.33
CA THR A 464 -10.35 21.55 -14.67
C THR A 464 -11.02 22.38 -15.75
N VAL A 465 -12.34 22.66 -15.67
CA VAL A 465 -13.07 23.48 -16.63
C VAL A 465 -12.48 24.89 -16.76
N THR A 466 -11.98 25.45 -15.67
CA THR A 466 -11.38 26.80 -15.65
C THR A 466 -9.88 26.81 -15.95
N HIS A 467 -9.24 25.63 -16.03
CA HIS A 467 -7.82 25.47 -16.29
C HIS A 467 -7.56 24.72 -17.60
N LEU A 468 -8.10 25.26 -18.71
CA LEU A 468 -7.83 24.77 -20.06
C LEU A 468 -6.78 25.61 -20.75
N GLY A 469 -5.90 24.95 -21.49
CA GLY A 469 -4.84 25.60 -22.27
C GLY A 469 -5.25 25.98 -23.72
N PRO A 470 -4.28 26.37 -24.54
CA PRO A 470 -4.53 26.87 -25.90
C PRO A 470 -5.20 25.87 -26.84
N HIS A 471 -5.03 24.57 -26.62
CA HIS A 471 -5.63 23.53 -27.45
C HIS A 471 -6.97 23.01 -26.90
N GLY A 472 -7.47 23.59 -25.79
CA GLY A 472 -8.68 23.11 -25.10
C GLY A 472 -8.45 21.85 -24.26
N LEU A 473 -7.20 21.49 -24.02
CA LEU A 473 -6.78 20.42 -23.13
C LEU A 473 -6.53 20.98 -21.71
N PRO A 474 -6.67 20.18 -20.65
CA PRO A 474 -6.37 20.65 -19.30
C PRO A 474 -4.90 21.03 -19.08
N LEU A 475 -4.66 22.14 -18.39
CA LEU A 475 -3.33 22.56 -17.96
C LEU A 475 -2.75 21.55 -16.96
N ILE A 476 -1.46 21.23 -17.10
CA ILE A 476 -0.81 20.23 -16.27
C ILE A 476 -0.47 20.73 -14.86
N GLY A 477 -0.29 22.07 -14.68
CA GLY A 477 0.24 22.63 -13.44
C GLY A 477 1.71 22.31 -13.23
N ARG A 478 2.08 21.95 -12.00
CA ARG A 478 3.44 21.50 -11.63
C ARG A 478 3.78 20.17 -12.31
N ALA A 479 2.88 19.23 -12.24
CA ALA A 479 2.90 17.92 -12.86
C ALA A 479 1.46 17.36 -12.87
N ASP A 480 1.26 16.22 -13.50
CA ASP A 480 0.08 15.36 -13.32
C ASP A 480 0.46 14.11 -12.51
N TRP A 481 -0.19 12.95 -12.72
CA TRP A 481 0.12 11.70 -12.06
C TRP A 481 1.62 11.35 -12.11
N ASN A 482 2.30 11.71 -13.17
CA ASN A 482 3.75 11.59 -13.27
C ASN A 482 4.43 12.82 -12.67
N ASP A 483 4.72 12.78 -11.38
CA ASP A 483 5.34 13.88 -10.61
C ASP A 483 6.62 14.42 -11.22
N CYS A 484 7.27 13.61 -12.07
CA CYS A 484 8.56 13.92 -12.68
C CYS A 484 8.45 14.59 -14.06
N LEU A 485 7.24 14.73 -14.62
CA LEU A 485 7.00 15.46 -15.87
C LEU A 485 6.71 16.94 -15.55
N ASN A 486 7.77 17.75 -15.45
CA ASN A 486 7.72 19.13 -14.95
C ASN A 486 7.78 20.15 -16.09
N LEU A 487 6.66 20.32 -16.82
CA LEU A 487 6.62 21.11 -18.04
C LEU A 487 6.64 22.63 -17.82
N ASN A 488 6.45 23.10 -16.59
CA ASN A 488 6.48 24.51 -16.20
C ASN A 488 7.65 24.87 -15.28
N CYS A 489 8.45 23.89 -14.85
CA CYS A 489 9.52 24.08 -13.88
C CYS A 489 10.88 23.86 -14.55
N PHE A 490 11.66 24.93 -14.77
CA PHE A 490 12.93 24.90 -15.50
C PHE A 490 14.10 24.99 -14.53
N SER A 491 14.55 23.85 -13.99
CA SER A 491 15.72 23.76 -13.14
C SER A 491 16.99 23.68 -13.99
N GLU A 492 17.76 24.77 -14.03
CA GLU A 492 19.01 24.88 -14.81
C GLU A 492 20.24 24.44 -14.02
N HIS A 493 20.14 24.38 -12.68
CA HIS A 493 21.28 24.09 -11.81
C HIS A 493 21.13 22.72 -11.13
N PRO A 494 22.18 21.89 -11.10
CA PRO A 494 22.10 20.54 -10.51
C PRO A 494 21.70 20.48 -9.02
N GLY A 495 21.84 21.58 -8.29
CA GLY A 495 21.48 21.69 -6.88
C GLY A 495 20.04 22.09 -6.61
N GLU A 496 19.25 22.36 -7.63
CA GLU A 496 17.85 22.74 -7.50
C GLU A 496 16.93 21.52 -7.41
N SER A 497 15.83 21.66 -6.67
CA SER A 497 14.77 20.66 -6.62
C SER A 497 13.60 21.09 -7.51
N PHE A 498 13.11 20.23 -8.38
CA PHE A 498 11.94 20.46 -9.20
C PHE A 498 10.67 20.74 -8.39
N GLN A 499 10.60 20.26 -7.17
CA GLN A 499 9.47 20.49 -6.27
C GLN A 499 9.42 21.88 -5.68
N ILE A 500 10.56 22.58 -5.57
CA ILE A 500 10.69 23.91 -4.96
C ILE A 500 11.12 24.99 -5.94
N THR A 501 11.59 24.62 -7.14
CA THR A 501 11.99 25.58 -8.19
C THR A 501 10.74 26.04 -8.93
N GLY A 502 10.57 27.33 -9.10
CA GLY A 502 9.45 27.92 -9.85
C GLY A 502 9.85 28.39 -11.26
N PRO A 503 8.87 28.70 -12.12
CA PRO A 503 7.43 28.60 -11.89
C PRO A 503 6.94 27.15 -11.83
N SER A 504 5.86 26.91 -11.10
CA SER A 504 5.20 25.58 -11.02
C SER A 504 3.89 25.48 -11.79
N GLU A 505 3.46 26.59 -12.37
CA GLU A 505 2.23 26.72 -13.14
C GLU A 505 2.46 27.57 -14.37
N GLY A 506 1.63 27.40 -15.40
CA GLY A 506 1.68 28.20 -16.63
C GLY A 506 0.42 28.04 -17.44
N PRO A 507 0.12 28.98 -18.36
CA PRO A 507 -1.10 29.00 -19.15
C PRO A 507 -1.04 28.19 -20.47
N VAL A 508 0.08 27.45 -20.70
CA VAL A 508 0.35 26.82 -22.01
C VAL A 508 0.55 25.31 -21.91
N ALA A 509 1.24 24.82 -20.89
CA ALA A 509 1.55 23.40 -20.76
C ALA A 509 0.29 22.58 -20.42
N GLU A 510 -0.08 21.65 -21.30
CA GLU A 510 -1.32 20.86 -21.25
C GLU A 510 -1.04 19.38 -21.15
N SER A 511 -1.94 18.63 -20.46
CA SER A 511 -1.86 17.19 -20.30
C SER A 511 -3.01 16.46 -21.01
N VAL A 512 -2.68 15.56 -21.92
CA VAL A 512 -3.66 14.67 -22.57
C VAL A 512 -4.09 13.55 -21.60
N PHE A 513 -3.25 13.20 -20.64
CA PHE A 513 -3.63 12.26 -19.56
C PHE A 513 -4.75 12.84 -18.68
N ILE A 514 -4.62 14.10 -18.24
CA ILE A 514 -5.68 14.77 -17.48
C ILE A 514 -6.95 14.93 -18.35
N ALA A 515 -6.83 15.12 -19.68
CA ALA A 515 -7.99 15.14 -20.56
C ALA A 515 -8.74 13.81 -20.53
N GLY A 516 -8.04 12.67 -20.60
CA GLY A 516 -8.64 11.35 -20.43
C GLY A 516 -9.33 11.18 -19.08
N MET A 517 -8.68 11.61 -17.98
CA MET A 517 -9.27 11.61 -16.64
C MET A 517 -10.54 12.47 -16.57
N PHE A 518 -10.48 13.67 -17.10
CA PHE A 518 -11.61 14.60 -17.07
C PHE A 518 -12.82 14.05 -17.84
N VAL A 519 -12.60 13.41 -18.98
CA VAL A 519 -13.69 12.74 -19.71
C VAL A 519 -14.28 11.61 -18.87
N LYS A 520 -13.45 10.71 -18.33
CA LYS A 520 -13.92 9.59 -17.53
C LYS A 520 -14.67 10.04 -16.27
N TYR A 521 -14.04 10.82 -15.42
CA TYR A 521 -14.60 11.24 -14.14
C TYR A 521 -15.61 12.38 -14.26
N GLY A 522 -15.58 13.14 -15.34
CA GLY A 522 -16.62 14.10 -15.69
C GLY A 522 -17.94 13.44 -16.08
N HIS A 523 -17.91 12.32 -16.80
CA HIS A 523 -19.11 11.49 -17.01
C HIS A 523 -19.66 10.95 -15.69
N GLU A 524 -18.79 10.47 -14.78
CA GLU A 524 -19.20 10.01 -13.46
C GLU A 524 -19.82 11.15 -12.64
N TYR A 525 -19.24 12.35 -12.68
CA TYR A 525 -19.81 13.54 -12.05
C TYR A 525 -21.19 13.91 -12.62
N ALA A 526 -21.36 13.88 -13.95
CA ALA A 526 -22.64 14.13 -14.58
C ALA A 526 -23.70 13.07 -14.21
N GLU A 527 -23.30 11.80 -14.08
CA GLU A 527 -24.16 10.71 -13.59
C GLU A 527 -24.63 10.96 -12.15
N LEU A 528 -23.73 11.42 -11.25
CA LEU A 528 -24.09 11.83 -9.89
C LEU A 528 -25.09 13.00 -9.90
N CYS A 529 -24.88 13.99 -10.74
CA CYS A 529 -25.79 15.14 -10.89
C CYS A 529 -27.19 14.71 -11.36
N ASP A 530 -27.29 13.78 -12.33
CA ASP A 530 -28.57 13.24 -12.77
C ASP A 530 -29.28 12.52 -11.63
N HIS A 531 -28.59 11.71 -10.87
CA HIS A 531 -29.14 10.96 -9.73
C HIS A 531 -29.69 11.89 -8.63
N LEU A 532 -29.05 13.06 -8.47
CA LEU A 532 -29.46 14.11 -7.56
C LEU A 532 -30.51 15.06 -8.17
N ASN A 533 -30.98 14.80 -9.39
CA ASN A 533 -31.93 15.67 -10.14
C ASN A 533 -31.39 17.08 -10.43
N LEU A 534 -30.07 17.26 -10.56
CA LEU A 534 -29.39 18.49 -10.91
C LEU A 534 -29.21 18.58 -12.45
N ALA A 535 -30.30 18.58 -13.19
CA ALA A 535 -30.31 18.41 -14.64
C ALA A 535 -29.48 19.47 -15.40
N ASP A 536 -29.54 20.73 -14.98
CA ASP A 536 -28.78 21.83 -15.61
C ASP A 536 -27.28 21.65 -15.42
N GLU A 537 -26.86 21.21 -14.22
CA GLU A 537 -25.47 20.94 -13.87
C GLU A 537 -24.94 19.71 -14.63
N ALA A 538 -25.73 18.63 -14.70
CA ALA A 538 -25.40 17.46 -15.51
C ALA A 538 -25.22 17.79 -17.00
N ALA A 539 -26.09 18.61 -17.55
CA ALA A 539 -25.99 19.05 -18.94
C ALA A 539 -24.76 19.93 -19.20
N ALA A 540 -24.45 20.85 -18.28
CA ALA A 540 -23.23 21.67 -18.34
C ALA A 540 -21.98 20.83 -18.24
N ALA A 541 -21.97 19.83 -17.35
CA ALA A 541 -20.85 18.89 -17.18
C ALA A 541 -20.60 18.08 -18.47
N ARG A 542 -21.63 17.50 -19.05
CA ARG A 542 -21.51 16.77 -20.34
C ARG A 542 -20.96 17.66 -21.47
N LYS A 543 -21.44 18.87 -21.56
CA LYS A 543 -20.95 19.83 -22.57
C LYS A 543 -19.47 20.15 -22.40
N ALA A 544 -18.98 20.27 -21.14
CA ALA A 544 -17.57 20.50 -20.86
C ALA A 544 -16.74 19.26 -21.22
N VAL A 545 -17.23 18.07 -20.85
CA VAL A 545 -16.63 16.78 -21.19
C VAL A 545 -16.50 16.60 -22.69
N ASP A 546 -17.58 16.84 -23.46
CA ASP A 546 -17.59 16.77 -24.94
C ASP A 546 -16.52 17.68 -25.55
N GLY A 547 -16.34 18.87 -24.99
CA GLY A 547 -15.32 19.83 -25.47
C GLY A 547 -13.89 19.30 -25.28
N VAL A 548 -13.58 18.73 -24.13
CA VAL A 548 -12.25 18.16 -23.84
C VAL A 548 -12.03 16.86 -24.63
N GLU A 549 -13.05 16.03 -24.79
CA GLU A 549 -12.97 14.83 -25.62
C GLU A 549 -12.62 15.19 -27.09
N GLN A 550 -13.28 16.19 -27.65
CA GLN A 550 -12.96 16.69 -29.02
C GLN A 550 -11.52 17.24 -29.11
N ALA A 551 -11.04 17.93 -28.06
CA ALA A 551 -9.65 18.38 -28.00
C ALA A 551 -8.66 17.20 -27.97
N ALA A 552 -8.98 16.15 -27.22
CA ALA A 552 -8.15 14.93 -27.15
C ALA A 552 -8.13 14.21 -28.52
N LEU A 553 -9.26 14.09 -29.19
CA LEU A 553 -9.40 13.44 -30.52
C LEU A 553 -8.71 14.21 -31.66
N THR A 554 -8.49 15.51 -31.48
CA THR A 554 -7.86 16.37 -32.49
C THR A 554 -6.46 16.78 -32.11
N SER A 555 -6.32 17.77 -31.23
CA SER A 555 -5.01 18.29 -30.80
C SER A 555 -4.21 17.28 -29.95
N GLY A 556 -4.91 16.41 -29.20
CA GLY A 556 -4.29 15.33 -28.43
C GLY A 556 -3.85 14.12 -29.26
N TRP A 557 -4.22 14.03 -30.55
CA TRP A 557 -3.94 12.88 -31.40
C TRP A 557 -2.73 13.10 -32.33
N ASP A 558 -1.83 12.12 -32.38
CA ASP A 558 -0.58 12.16 -33.21
C ASP A 558 -0.64 11.29 -34.47
N GLY A 559 -1.82 10.83 -34.83
CA GLY A 559 -2.05 10.00 -36.04
C GLY A 559 -2.01 8.50 -35.78
N ALA A 560 -1.35 8.03 -34.74
CA ALA A 560 -1.29 6.62 -34.36
C ALA A 560 -1.42 6.37 -32.85
N TRP A 561 -1.31 7.40 -32.03
CA TRP A 561 -1.49 7.35 -30.57
C TRP A 561 -1.86 8.73 -30.02
N PHE A 562 -2.31 8.79 -28.76
CA PHE A 562 -2.54 10.03 -28.05
C PHE A 562 -1.21 10.63 -27.59
N ARG A 563 -0.99 11.94 -27.86
CA ARG A 563 0.17 12.68 -27.36
C ARG A 563 0.18 12.65 -25.83
N ARG A 564 1.36 12.84 -25.23
CA ARG A 564 1.46 12.94 -23.78
C ARG A 564 0.99 14.31 -23.28
N ALA A 565 1.47 15.35 -23.91
CA ALA A 565 1.30 16.72 -23.44
C ALA A 565 1.70 17.75 -24.52
N TYR A 566 1.48 19.01 -24.19
CA TYR A 566 2.20 20.14 -24.78
C TYR A 566 3.03 20.81 -23.69
N ASP A 567 4.29 21.20 -24.00
CA ASP A 567 5.17 21.88 -23.05
C ASP A 567 4.82 23.38 -22.90
N ALA A 568 5.53 24.09 -22.01
CA ALA A 568 5.32 25.52 -21.78
C ALA A 568 5.57 26.41 -23.01
N PHE A 569 6.19 25.87 -24.05
CA PHE A 569 6.46 26.58 -25.32
C PHE A 569 5.46 26.16 -26.41
N GLY A 570 4.44 25.36 -26.09
CA GLY A 570 3.47 24.84 -27.02
C GLY A 570 4.01 23.74 -27.94
N LYS A 571 5.14 23.14 -27.64
CA LYS A 571 5.68 21.99 -28.40
C LYS A 571 5.07 20.68 -27.92
N PRO A 572 4.76 19.76 -28.85
CA PRO A 572 4.20 18.46 -28.48
C PRO A 572 5.23 17.60 -27.73
N VAL A 573 4.76 16.90 -26.71
CA VAL A 573 5.46 15.84 -25.95
C VAL A 573 4.73 14.53 -26.19
N GLY A 574 5.45 13.45 -26.37
CA GLY A 574 4.83 12.17 -26.71
C GLY A 574 4.32 12.13 -28.15
N SER A 575 5.05 12.72 -29.09
CA SER A 575 4.74 12.81 -30.50
C SER A 575 5.83 12.11 -31.32
N LYS A 576 5.45 11.59 -32.50
CA LYS A 576 6.39 11.10 -33.52
C LYS A 576 7.43 12.14 -33.97
N GLU A 577 7.16 13.43 -33.74
CA GLU A 577 8.08 14.54 -34.03
C GLU A 577 9.21 14.62 -33.01
N CYS A 578 9.06 14.02 -31.82
CA CYS A 578 10.10 13.97 -30.79
C CYS A 578 11.19 12.96 -31.17
N THR A 579 12.45 13.26 -30.82
CA THR A 579 13.56 12.33 -31.02
C THR A 579 13.50 11.18 -29.99
N GLU A 580 13.18 11.49 -28.73
CA GLU A 580 13.01 10.59 -27.61
C GLU A 580 11.65 10.83 -26.98
N GLY A 581 11.12 9.90 -26.20
CA GLY A 581 9.80 10.05 -25.57
C GLY A 581 8.67 10.24 -26.59
N GLN A 582 8.60 9.40 -27.65
CA GLN A 582 7.62 9.54 -28.73
C GLN A 582 6.22 9.08 -28.35
N ILE A 583 6.10 8.03 -27.52
CA ILE A 583 4.83 7.48 -27.06
C ILE A 583 4.92 7.22 -25.57
N PHE A 584 3.84 7.54 -24.85
CA PHE A 584 3.69 7.35 -23.39
C PHE A 584 2.46 6.52 -23.10
N ILE A 585 2.53 5.68 -22.05
CA ILE A 585 1.48 4.75 -21.63
C ILE A 585 0.24 5.49 -21.06
N GLU A 586 0.46 6.57 -20.27
CA GLU A 586 -0.58 7.18 -19.45
C GLU A 586 -1.79 7.68 -20.28
N PRO A 587 -1.62 8.46 -21.37
CA PRO A 587 -2.76 8.90 -22.15
C PRO A 587 -3.43 7.77 -22.94
N GLN A 588 -2.68 6.74 -23.37
CA GLN A 588 -3.28 5.62 -24.08
C GLN A 588 -4.25 4.86 -23.17
N GLY A 589 -3.80 4.49 -21.95
CA GLY A 589 -4.67 3.81 -20.98
C GLY A 589 -5.87 4.65 -20.60
N MET A 590 -5.66 5.90 -20.16
CA MET A 590 -6.72 6.72 -19.58
C MET A 590 -7.74 7.20 -20.61
N CYS A 591 -7.31 7.64 -21.80
CA CYS A 591 -8.23 8.07 -22.87
C CYS A 591 -9.11 6.91 -23.34
N VAL A 592 -8.52 5.71 -23.54
CA VAL A 592 -9.29 4.55 -24.00
C VAL A 592 -10.25 4.05 -22.91
N MET A 593 -9.82 4.03 -21.63
CA MET A 593 -10.74 3.73 -20.52
C MET A 593 -11.92 4.72 -20.43
N ALA A 594 -11.70 5.97 -20.81
CA ALA A 594 -12.76 6.99 -20.89
C ALA A 594 -13.68 6.80 -22.11
N GLY A 595 -13.38 5.88 -23.02
CA GLY A 595 -14.12 5.64 -24.27
C GLY A 595 -13.68 6.54 -25.43
N ILE A 596 -12.70 7.43 -25.23
CA ILE A 596 -12.23 8.37 -26.26
C ILE A 596 -11.66 7.59 -27.45
N GLY A 597 -12.19 7.89 -28.63
CA GLY A 597 -11.71 7.28 -29.87
C GLY A 597 -12.21 5.86 -30.14
N LYS A 598 -13.13 5.31 -29.33
CA LYS A 598 -13.68 3.97 -29.53
C LYS A 598 -14.45 3.91 -30.86
N GLU A 599 -15.36 4.86 -31.08
CA GLU A 599 -16.19 4.91 -32.28
C GLU A 599 -15.43 5.32 -33.57
N THR A 600 -14.33 6.07 -33.42
CA THR A 600 -13.51 6.54 -34.54
C THR A 600 -12.38 5.57 -34.91
N GLY A 601 -12.14 4.53 -34.11
CA GLY A 601 -11.03 3.57 -34.27
C GLY A 601 -9.68 4.05 -33.73
N GLN A 602 -9.59 5.29 -33.23
CA GLN A 602 -8.34 5.82 -32.65
C GLN A 602 -7.92 5.07 -31.40
N ALA A 603 -8.87 4.63 -30.57
CA ALA A 603 -8.59 3.81 -29.40
C ALA A 603 -7.88 2.48 -29.77
N ALA A 604 -8.42 1.74 -30.75
CA ALA A 604 -7.80 0.49 -31.21
C ALA A 604 -6.40 0.73 -31.79
N GLN A 605 -6.22 1.81 -32.57
CA GLN A 605 -4.91 2.17 -33.11
C GLN A 605 -3.92 2.56 -31.99
N ALA A 606 -4.36 3.27 -30.96
CA ALA A 606 -3.51 3.65 -29.83
C ALA A 606 -3.02 2.42 -29.05
N LEU A 607 -3.92 1.47 -28.74
CA LEU A 607 -3.53 0.22 -28.06
C LEU A 607 -2.62 -0.67 -28.90
N LYS A 608 -2.83 -0.72 -30.22
CA LYS A 608 -1.90 -1.38 -31.14
C LYS A 608 -0.50 -0.73 -31.08
N SER A 609 -0.42 0.60 -31.02
CA SER A 609 0.87 1.31 -30.88
C SER A 609 1.54 1.02 -29.53
N VAL A 610 0.77 0.86 -28.44
CA VAL A 610 1.28 0.41 -27.13
C VAL A 610 1.89 -0.99 -27.25
N GLU A 611 1.16 -1.93 -27.84
CA GLU A 611 1.62 -3.30 -28.04
C GLU A 611 2.92 -3.34 -28.87
N GLU A 612 2.97 -2.64 -29.98
CA GLU A 612 4.13 -2.63 -30.88
C GLU A 612 5.37 -1.94 -30.30
N ARG A 613 5.20 -0.93 -29.42
CA ARG A 613 6.29 -0.03 -29.03
C ARG A 613 6.66 -0.10 -27.55
N LEU A 614 5.68 -0.26 -26.66
CA LEU A 614 5.88 -0.20 -25.21
C LEU A 614 5.89 -1.57 -24.55
N ASP A 615 5.31 -2.57 -25.17
CA ASP A 615 5.18 -3.89 -24.54
C ASP A 615 6.50 -4.61 -24.41
N THR A 616 6.65 -5.34 -23.29
CA THR A 616 7.79 -6.20 -22.99
C THR A 616 7.33 -7.49 -22.30
N LYS A 617 8.24 -8.41 -22.10
CA LYS A 617 7.94 -9.67 -21.39
C LYS A 617 7.62 -9.48 -19.89
N TYR A 618 7.98 -8.33 -19.28
CA TYR A 618 7.79 -8.06 -17.84
C TYR A 618 6.73 -6.98 -17.56
N GLY A 619 6.12 -6.44 -18.59
CA GLY A 619 5.11 -5.40 -18.53
C GLY A 619 5.30 -4.34 -19.60
N VAL A 620 4.44 -3.34 -19.59
CA VAL A 620 4.43 -2.22 -20.53
C VAL A 620 5.25 -1.06 -19.93
N VAL A 621 6.28 -0.60 -20.66
CA VAL A 621 7.13 0.52 -20.21
C VAL A 621 6.39 1.86 -20.31
N LEU A 622 6.79 2.84 -19.48
CA LEU A 622 6.16 4.16 -19.43
C LEU A 622 6.21 4.91 -20.78
N HIS A 623 7.35 4.89 -21.46
CA HIS A 623 7.50 5.56 -22.75
C HIS A 623 8.64 4.98 -23.56
N GLN A 624 8.71 5.35 -24.83
CA GLN A 624 9.77 5.01 -25.76
C GLN A 624 9.96 6.08 -26.85
N PRO A 625 11.21 6.26 -27.35
CA PRO A 625 12.49 5.86 -26.75
C PRO A 625 12.75 6.50 -25.38
N ALA A 626 13.60 5.88 -24.55
CA ALA A 626 14.05 6.47 -23.29
C ALA A 626 14.86 7.75 -23.51
N TYR A 627 14.81 8.67 -22.55
CA TYR A 627 15.67 9.87 -22.58
C TYR A 627 17.10 9.49 -22.23
N THR A 628 18.05 9.95 -23.05
CA THR A 628 19.50 9.69 -22.86
C THR A 628 20.26 10.89 -22.27
N SER A 629 19.60 12.03 -22.17
CA SER A 629 20.14 13.26 -21.56
C SER A 629 19.02 14.09 -20.93
N TYR A 630 19.41 14.95 -19.98
CA TYR A 630 18.49 15.89 -19.35
C TYR A 630 17.88 16.87 -20.36
N GLN A 631 16.58 16.99 -20.32
CA GLN A 631 15.78 17.89 -21.15
C GLN A 631 15.15 18.97 -20.28
N LEU A 632 15.61 20.22 -20.40
CA LEU A 632 15.19 21.34 -19.56
C LEU A 632 13.66 21.55 -19.54
N ASN A 633 13.00 21.36 -20.67
CA ASN A 633 11.56 21.56 -20.84
C ASN A 633 10.69 20.38 -20.39
N LEU A 634 11.28 19.28 -19.97
CA LEU A 634 10.58 18.08 -19.49
C LEU A 634 10.79 17.82 -18.00
N GLY A 635 11.89 18.29 -17.46
CA GLY A 635 12.22 18.19 -16.05
C GLY A 635 12.76 16.83 -15.62
N GLU A 636 12.40 16.41 -14.42
CA GLU A 636 13.01 15.30 -13.69
C GLU A 636 12.91 13.96 -14.41
N ILE A 637 11.87 13.72 -15.19
CA ILE A 637 11.69 12.48 -15.95
C ILE A 637 12.90 12.15 -16.83
N SER A 638 13.58 13.16 -17.36
CA SER A 638 14.75 13.04 -18.22
C SER A 638 16.08 12.98 -17.46
N SER A 639 16.06 13.07 -16.13
CA SER A 639 17.25 12.98 -15.26
C SER A 639 17.59 11.56 -14.81
N TYR A 640 16.62 10.65 -14.86
CA TYR A 640 16.84 9.24 -14.49
C TYR A 640 17.58 8.48 -15.57
N PRO A 641 18.35 7.44 -15.21
CA PRO A 641 18.95 6.56 -16.20
C PRO A 641 17.89 5.88 -17.08
N PRO A 642 18.20 5.60 -18.36
CA PRO A 642 17.28 4.90 -19.25
C PRO A 642 16.81 3.55 -18.69
N GLY A 643 15.50 3.31 -18.75
CA GLY A 643 14.85 2.11 -18.23
C GLY A 643 14.58 2.09 -16.73
N TYR A 644 14.91 3.18 -16.00
CA TYR A 644 14.64 3.27 -14.56
C TYR A 644 13.63 4.36 -14.23
N LYS A 645 12.82 4.09 -13.20
CA LYS A 645 11.82 5.01 -12.69
C LYS A 645 10.93 5.53 -13.84
N GLU A 646 10.65 6.82 -13.85
CA GLU A 646 9.81 7.46 -14.85
C GLU A 646 10.45 7.53 -16.24
N ASN A 647 11.76 7.29 -16.36
CA ASN A 647 12.44 7.28 -17.67
C ASN A 647 12.41 5.89 -18.32
N ALA A 648 11.29 5.54 -18.94
CA ALA A 648 11.05 4.29 -19.68
C ALA A 648 11.16 3.01 -18.80
N GLY A 649 10.99 3.12 -17.47
CA GLY A 649 10.77 1.96 -16.60
C GLY A 649 9.38 1.36 -16.82
N ILE A 650 9.13 0.17 -16.30
CA ILE A 650 7.80 -0.42 -16.17
C ILE A 650 7.23 0.05 -14.84
N PHE A 651 6.33 1.02 -14.86
CA PHE A 651 5.56 1.37 -13.69
C PHE A 651 4.37 0.43 -13.59
N CYS A 652 4.34 -0.41 -12.57
CA CYS A 652 3.29 -1.43 -12.43
C CYS A 652 1.90 -0.81 -12.26
N HIS A 653 1.82 0.41 -11.78
CA HIS A 653 0.60 1.20 -11.59
C HIS A 653 -0.16 1.49 -12.89
N ASN A 654 0.55 1.75 -14.00
CA ASN A 654 -0.07 2.11 -15.29
C ASN A 654 -0.45 0.88 -16.12
N ASN A 655 0.11 -0.28 -15.83
CA ASN A 655 -0.17 -1.50 -16.57
C ASN A 655 -1.64 -1.93 -16.48
N PRO A 656 -2.31 -1.88 -15.31
CA PRO A 656 -3.75 -2.08 -15.19
C PRO A 656 -4.57 -1.13 -16.07
N TRP A 657 -4.13 0.12 -16.31
CA TRP A 657 -4.86 1.04 -17.19
C TRP A 657 -4.91 0.53 -18.63
N ILE A 658 -3.83 -0.04 -19.12
CA ILE A 658 -3.82 -0.69 -20.45
C ILE A 658 -4.70 -1.93 -20.47
N SER A 659 -4.63 -2.78 -19.41
CA SER A 659 -5.52 -3.95 -19.31
C SER A 659 -7.01 -3.56 -19.29
N CYS A 660 -7.39 -2.53 -18.52
CA CYS A 660 -8.74 -1.96 -18.54
C CYS A 660 -9.13 -1.44 -19.92
N ALA A 661 -8.22 -0.72 -20.59
CA ALA A 661 -8.44 -0.17 -21.92
C ALA A 661 -8.67 -1.27 -22.98
N GLU A 662 -7.90 -2.35 -22.93
CA GLU A 662 -8.10 -3.53 -23.79
C GLU A 662 -9.47 -4.18 -23.51
N ALA A 663 -9.85 -4.30 -22.24
CA ALA A 663 -11.16 -4.84 -21.87
C ALA A 663 -12.32 -3.94 -22.37
N VAL A 664 -12.19 -2.61 -22.36
CA VAL A 664 -13.17 -1.67 -22.93
C VAL A 664 -13.39 -1.91 -24.42
N LEU A 665 -12.35 -2.38 -25.13
CA LEU A 665 -12.45 -2.74 -26.55
C LEU A 665 -12.85 -4.22 -26.79
N GLY A 666 -13.07 -5.02 -25.74
CA GLY A 666 -13.44 -6.43 -25.84
C GLY A 666 -12.26 -7.38 -26.10
N HIS A 667 -11.03 -6.95 -25.88
CA HIS A 667 -9.81 -7.72 -26.13
C HIS A 667 -9.41 -8.52 -24.88
N GLY A 668 -10.19 -9.53 -24.46
CA GLY A 668 -10.00 -10.28 -23.22
C GLY A 668 -8.66 -11.01 -23.11
N ASP A 669 -8.19 -11.60 -24.20
CA ASP A 669 -6.87 -12.27 -24.22
C ASP A 669 -5.74 -11.29 -23.90
N ARG A 670 -5.78 -10.11 -24.53
CA ARG A 670 -4.75 -9.09 -24.33
C ARG A 670 -4.84 -8.43 -22.96
N ALA A 671 -6.05 -8.14 -22.47
CA ALA A 671 -6.27 -7.61 -21.13
C ALA A 671 -5.66 -8.54 -20.07
N PHE A 672 -5.92 -9.84 -20.18
CA PHE A 672 -5.38 -10.83 -19.26
C PHE A 672 -3.87 -11.04 -19.41
N GLU A 673 -3.33 -10.96 -20.61
CA GLU A 673 -1.88 -11.01 -20.85
C GLU A 673 -1.15 -9.88 -20.14
N VAL A 674 -1.63 -8.62 -20.27
CA VAL A 674 -1.04 -7.46 -19.58
C VAL A 674 -1.14 -7.62 -18.07
N TYR A 675 -2.29 -8.07 -17.53
CA TYR A 675 -2.47 -8.37 -16.12
C TYR A 675 -1.41 -9.35 -15.60
N ARG A 676 -1.18 -10.45 -16.31
CA ARG A 676 -0.25 -11.51 -15.88
C ARG A 676 1.20 -11.07 -15.83
N LYS A 677 1.64 -10.12 -16.66
CA LYS A 677 3.04 -9.70 -16.79
C LYS A 677 3.60 -9.07 -15.51
N THR A 678 2.76 -8.39 -14.74
CA THR A 678 3.15 -7.75 -13.48
C THR A 678 2.61 -8.45 -12.24
N CYS A 679 1.71 -9.44 -12.41
CA CYS A 679 1.05 -10.10 -11.30
C CYS A 679 2.00 -11.04 -10.55
N PRO A 680 2.17 -10.90 -9.23
CA PRO A 680 3.16 -11.59 -8.42
C PRO A 680 3.15 -13.12 -8.57
N ALA A 681 1.99 -13.77 -8.51
CA ALA A 681 1.90 -15.22 -8.62
C ALA A 681 2.39 -15.78 -9.97
N TYR A 682 2.43 -14.95 -11.02
CA TYR A 682 2.93 -15.36 -12.34
C TYR A 682 4.41 -15.09 -12.56
N ILE A 683 5.05 -14.35 -11.65
CA ILE A 683 6.48 -14.01 -11.72
C ILE A 683 7.33 -14.69 -10.64
N GLU A 684 6.73 -15.55 -9.80
CA GLU A 684 7.42 -16.28 -8.74
C GLU A 684 8.65 -17.08 -9.25
N ASP A 685 8.56 -17.65 -10.45
CA ASP A 685 9.63 -18.47 -11.04
C ASP A 685 10.88 -17.67 -11.40
N ILE A 686 10.81 -16.36 -11.46
CA ILE A 686 11.91 -15.44 -11.78
C ILE A 686 12.31 -14.55 -10.59
N SER A 687 12.09 -15.02 -9.36
CA SER A 687 12.37 -14.24 -8.14
C SER A 687 13.81 -13.76 -8.02
N GLU A 688 14.80 -14.48 -8.60
CA GLU A 688 16.19 -14.02 -8.65
C GLU A 688 16.42 -12.81 -9.57
N ILE A 689 15.54 -12.61 -10.57
CA ILE A 689 15.57 -11.45 -11.46
C ILE A 689 14.70 -10.34 -10.88
N HIS A 690 13.48 -10.69 -10.47
CA HIS A 690 12.50 -9.76 -9.94
C HIS A 690 12.91 -9.17 -8.58
N ARG A 691 13.50 -9.97 -7.70
CA ARG A 691 14.14 -9.68 -6.42
C ARG A 691 13.21 -9.27 -5.28
N THR A 692 12.12 -8.55 -5.52
CA THR A 692 11.11 -8.21 -4.51
C THR A 692 10.17 -9.38 -4.25
N GLU A 693 9.31 -9.25 -3.26
CA GLU A 693 8.39 -10.28 -2.80
C GLU A 693 7.51 -10.81 -3.94
N PRO A 694 7.40 -12.12 -4.12
CA PRO A 694 6.57 -12.73 -5.18
C PRO A 694 5.09 -12.89 -4.80
N TYR A 695 4.65 -12.31 -3.69
CA TYR A 695 3.26 -12.36 -3.22
C TYR A 695 2.56 -10.99 -3.23
N VAL A 696 3.28 -9.90 -3.48
CA VAL A 696 2.73 -8.54 -3.56
C VAL A 696 3.32 -7.76 -4.73
N TYR A 697 2.59 -6.76 -5.20
CA TYR A 697 3.05 -5.89 -6.28
C TYR A 697 4.17 -4.98 -5.83
N SER A 698 5.08 -4.74 -6.74
CA SER A 698 6.07 -3.66 -6.68
C SER A 698 5.56 -2.41 -7.38
N GLN A 699 6.13 -1.25 -7.07
CA GLN A 699 5.82 0.01 -7.74
C GLN A 699 6.32 -0.02 -9.18
N MET A 700 7.54 -0.48 -9.39
CA MET A 700 8.17 -0.48 -10.71
C MET A 700 9.10 -1.68 -10.92
N VAL A 701 9.33 -1.96 -12.21
CA VAL A 701 10.30 -2.93 -12.70
C VAL A 701 11.21 -2.22 -13.70
N ALA A 702 12.51 -2.52 -13.67
CA ALA A 702 13.47 -1.99 -14.63
C ALA A 702 13.06 -2.35 -16.07
N GLY A 703 12.96 -1.35 -16.93
CA GLY A 703 12.54 -1.47 -18.32
C GLY A 703 13.63 -2.04 -19.24
N LYS A 704 13.28 -2.21 -20.52
CA LYS A 704 14.15 -2.88 -21.52
C LYS A 704 15.47 -2.14 -21.79
N ASP A 705 15.53 -0.84 -21.49
CA ASP A 705 16.72 -0.02 -21.68
C ASP A 705 17.67 -0.07 -20.47
N ALA A 706 17.24 -0.68 -19.35
CA ALA A 706 18.06 -0.83 -18.16
C ALA A 706 18.95 -2.08 -18.21
N PRO A 707 20.21 -2.01 -17.71
CA PRO A 707 21.09 -3.18 -17.58
C PRO A 707 20.50 -4.32 -16.74
N THR A 708 19.62 -3.98 -15.76
CA THR A 708 18.97 -4.94 -14.88
C THR A 708 17.50 -5.18 -15.28
N PHE A 709 17.20 -5.26 -16.56
CA PHE A 709 15.87 -5.49 -17.09
C PHE A 709 15.12 -6.60 -16.35
N GLY A 710 13.97 -6.29 -15.76
CA GLY A 710 13.15 -7.19 -14.96
C GLY A 710 13.35 -7.10 -13.45
N GLU A 711 14.34 -6.33 -12.96
CA GLU A 711 14.54 -6.10 -11.53
C GLU A 711 13.48 -5.12 -10.98
N ALA A 712 12.70 -5.57 -10.00
CA ALA A 712 11.68 -4.77 -9.36
C ALA A 712 12.22 -3.96 -8.18
N LYS A 713 11.51 -2.89 -7.84
CA LYS A 713 11.81 -1.99 -6.72
C LYS A 713 10.52 -1.55 -6.01
N ASN A 714 10.64 -1.22 -4.72
CA ASN A 714 9.60 -0.58 -3.92
C ASN A 714 8.31 -1.40 -3.89
N SER A 715 8.34 -2.52 -3.20
CA SER A 715 7.20 -3.40 -2.98
C SER A 715 6.18 -2.82 -2.00
N TRP A 716 4.97 -3.36 -1.99
CA TRP A 716 3.87 -3.12 -1.09
C TRP A 716 3.10 -1.81 -1.30
N LEU A 717 3.68 -0.66 -0.96
CA LEU A 717 2.97 0.62 -0.93
C LEU A 717 2.93 1.25 -2.31
N THR A 718 2.02 0.77 -3.14
CA THR A 718 1.84 1.20 -4.53
C THR A 718 0.38 1.18 -4.93
N GLY A 719 -0.07 2.16 -5.70
CA GLY A 719 -1.41 2.17 -6.30
C GLY A 719 -1.66 1.00 -7.26
N THR A 720 -0.62 0.25 -7.62
CA THR A 720 -0.73 -0.99 -8.40
C THR A 720 -1.72 -1.97 -7.77
N ALA A 721 -1.69 -2.13 -6.45
CA ALA A 721 -2.57 -3.06 -5.74
C ALA A 721 -4.05 -2.75 -6.01
N ALA A 722 -4.45 -1.50 -5.75
CA ALA A 722 -5.82 -1.05 -5.95
C ALA A 722 -6.26 -1.12 -7.42
N TRP A 723 -5.43 -0.59 -8.33
CA TRP A 723 -5.75 -0.61 -9.76
C TRP A 723 -5.81 -2.01 -10.35
N THR A 724 -4.97 -2.93 -9.88
CA THR A 724 -5.00 -4.31 -10.39
C THR A 724 -6.22 -5.07 -9.87
N PHE A 725 -6.60 -4.87 -8.59
CA PHE A 725 -7.85 -5.45 -8.08
C PHE A 725 -9.07 -4.86 -8.79
N PHE A 726 -9.10 -3.55 -9.00
CA PHE A 726 -10.14 -2.87 -9.77
C PHE A 726 -10.24 -3.41 -11.20
N ASN A 727 -9.09 -3.56 -11.88
CA ASN A 727 -9.01 -4.12 -13.22
C ASN A 727 -9.55 -5.56 -13.27
N VAL A 728 -9.02 -6.46 -12.41
CA VAL A 728 -9.40 -7.88 -12.48
C VAL A 728 -10.86 -8.09 -12.08
N SER A 729 -11.35 -7.40 -11.04
CA SER A 729 -12.73 -7.58 -10.57
C SER A 729 -13.77 -6.93 -11.47
N GLN A 730 -13.51 -5.70 -11.96
CA GLN A 730 -14.53 -4.92 -12.67
C GLN A 730 -14.38 -4.93 -14.19
N TYR A 731 -13.18 -5.11 -14.74
CA TYR A 731 -12.96 -5.13 -16.20
C TYR A 731 -12.75 -6.52 -16.76
N ILE A 732 -11.88 -7.34 -16.15
CA ILE A 732 -11.67 -8.71 -16.64
C ILE A 732 -12.85 -9.62 -16.25
N LEU A 733 -13.13 -9.78 -14.95
CA LEU A 733 -14.25 -10.58 -14.46
C LEU A 733 -15.60 -9.86 -14.68
N GLY A 734 -15.57 -8.55 -14.87
CA GLY A 734 -16.72 -7.75 -15.26
C GLY A 734 -17.79 -7.59 -14.18
N ILE A 735 -17.46 -7.76 -12.89
CA ILE A 735 -18.40 -7.58 -11.78
C ILE A 735 -18.34 -6.12 -11.32
N GLN A 736 -19.20 -5.28 -11.90
CA GLN A 736 -19.09 -3.82 -11.80
C GLN A 736 -20.18 -3.24 -10.88
N PRO A 737 -19.84 -2.66 -9.72
CA PRO A 737 -20.76 -1.82 -8.96
C PRO A 737 -21.18 -0.60 -9.78
N THR A 738 -22.49 -0.32 -9.83
CA THR A 738 -23.08 0.89 -10.45
C THR A 738 -23.96 1.60 -9.43
N LEU A 739 -24.47 2.80 -9.78
CA LEU A 739 -25.41 3.48 -8.90
C LEU A 739 -26.71 2.70 -8.71
N ASP A 740 -27.15 1.97 -9.72
CA ASP A 740 -28.44 1.28 -9.80
C ASP A 740 -28.39 -0.21 -9.46
N GLY A 741 -27.20 -0.81 -9.35
CA GLY A 741 -27.06 -2.24 -9.09
C GLY A 741 -25.68 -2.78 -9.44
N LEU A 742 -25.59 -4.09 -9.59
CA LEU A 742 -24.35 -4.78 -9.95
C LEU A 742 -24.42 -5.23 -11.42
N LYS A 743 -23.57 -4.66 -12.30
CA LYS A 743 -23.48 -5.05 -13.69
C LYS A 743 -22.52 -6.24 -13.85
N VAL A 744 -22.89 -7.22 -14.69
CA VAL A 744 -22.03 -8.34 -15.05
C VAL A 744 -21.70 -8.30 -16.53
N ASP A 745 -20.44 -7.98 -16.86
CA ASP A 745 -19.99 -7.77 -18.25
C ASP A 745 -18.53 -8.26 -18.43
N PRO A 746 -18.30 -9.59 -18.41
CA PRO A 746 -16.96 -10.17 -18.45
C PRO A 746 -16.22 -9.89 -19.75
N CYS A 747 -14.92 -9.62 -19.64
CA CYS A 747 -13.98 -9.57 -20.76
C CYS A 747 -12.76 -10.44 -20.40
N ILE A 748 -12.87 -11.74 -20.65
CA ILE A 748 -11.95 -12.79 -20.20
C ILE A 748 -11.21 -13.43 -21.38
N PRO A 749 -10.06 -14.08 -21.14
CA PRO A 749 -9.40 -14.82 -22.20
C PRO A 749 -10.31 -15.96 -22.71
N HIS A 750 -10.29 -16.18 -24.03
CA HIS A 750 -11.09 -17.24 -24.67
C HIS A 750 -10.81 -18.64 -24.09
N THR A 751 -9.65 -18.84 -23.47
CA THR A 751 -9.24 -20.09 -22.82
C THR A 751 -9.87 -20.32 -21.45
N LEU A 752 -10.47 -19.30 -20.83
CA LEU A 752 -11.17 -19.43 -19.56
C LEU A 752 -12.63 -19.84 -19.82
N GLY A 753 -12.96 -21.08 -19.52
CA GLY A 753 -14.29 -21.67 -19.82
C GLY A 753 -15.44 -21.17 -18.95
N GLY A 754 -15.16 -20.37 -17.94
CA GLY A 754 -16.12 -19.78 -17.00
C GLY A 754 -15.52 -19.61 -15.61
N PHE A 755 -16.29 -19.04 -14.70
CA PHE A 755 -15.90 -18.83 -13.30
C PHE A 755 -17.14 -18.62 -12.42
N THR A 756 -16.96 -18.72 -11.10
CA THR A 756 -17.98 -18.30 -10.13
C THR A 756 -17.40 -17.20 -9.25
N VAL A 757 -18.25 -16.21 -8.88
CA VAL A 757 -17.92 -15.17 -7.89
C VAL A 757 -18.98 -15.12 -6.82
N THR A 758 -18.56 -15.21 -5.55
CA THR A 758 -19.38 -14.82 -4.41
C THR A 758 -19.09 -13.38 -4.08
N ARG A 759 -20.09 -12.50 -4.17
CA ARG A 759 -19.96 -11.06 -3.97
C ARG A 759 -20.97 -10.55 -2.96
N ARG A 760 -20.48 -10.00 -1.82
CA ARG A 760 -21.33 -9.25 -0.90
C ARG A 760 -21.46 -7.82 -1.42
N TYR A 761 -22.68 -7.39 -1.68
CA TYR A 761 -22.93 -6.06 -2.24
C TYR A 761 -24.21 -5.47 -1.65
N ARG A 762 -24.11 -4.28 -1.06
CA ARG A 762 -25.20 -3.53 -0.44
C ARG A 762 -26.10 -4.39 0.49
N GLY A 763 -25.46 -5.22 1.33
CA GLY A 763 -26.12 -6.05 2.31
C GLY A 763 -26.62 -7.42 1.81
N ALA A 764 -26.61 -7.67 0.51
CA ALA A 764 -26.96 -8.97 -0.08
C ALA A 764 -25.73 -9.76 -0.53
N THR A 765 -25.89 -11.07 -0.73
CA THR A 765 -24.86 -11.94 -1.28
C THR A 765 -25.31 -12.44 -2.66
N TYR A 766 -24.48 -12.21 -3.66
CA TYR A 766 -24.68 -12.66 -5.03
C TYR A 766 -23.73 -13.82 -5.33
N HIS A 767 -24.27 -14.96 -5.74
CA HIS A 767 -23.54 -16.10 -6.30
C HIS A 767 -23.64 -16.03 -7.82
N ILE A 768 -22.57 -15.58 -8.47
CA ILE A 768 -22.56 -15.29 -9.91
C ILE A 768 -21.78 -16.39 -10.61
N ALA A 769 -22.44 -17.21 -11.40
CA ALA A 769 -21.83 -18.24 -12.24
C ALA A 769 -21.81 -17.76 -13.70
N VAL A 770 -20.61 -17.65 -14.27
CA VAL A 770 -20.38 -17.27 -15.67
C VAL A 770 -19.96 -18.49 -16.45
N ASP A 771 -20.70 -18.81 -17.50
CA ASP A 771 -20.40 -19.88 -18.47
C ASP A 771 -19.85 -19.27 -19.77
N ASN A 772 -18.63 -19.66 -20.14
CA ASN A 772 -17.97 -19.29 -21.39
C ASN A 772 -17.63 -20.52 -22.24
N THR A 773 -18.54 -21.49 -22.32
CA THR A 773 -18.38 -22.66 -23.23
C THR A 773 -18.30 -22.27 -24.70
N ALA A 774 -18.75 -21.05 -25.05
CA ALA A 774 -18.62 -20.49 -26.39
C ALA A 774 -17.18 -20.04 -26.73
N ALA A 775 -16.29 -20.01 -25.74
CA ALA A 775 -14.88 -19.58 -25.86
C ALA A 775 -14.74 -18.19 -26.52
N VAL A 776 -15.59 -17.25 -26.13
CA VAL A 776 -15.53 -15.85 -26.58
C VAL A 776 -14.73 -15.01 -25.58
N GLN A 777 -14.22 -13.88 -26.04
CA GLN A 777 -13.50 -12.96 -25.16
C GLN A 777 -14.43 -11.95 -24.46
N TYR A 778 -15.56 -11.63 -25.10
CA TYR A 778 -16.47 -10.58 -24.67
C TYR A 778 -17.89 -10.88 -25.17
N GLY A 779 -18.88 -10.32 -24.46
CA GLY A 779 -20.30 -10.39 -24.82
C GLY A 779 -21.08 -11.29 -23.85
N VAL A 780 -22.20 -10.73 -23.36
CA VAL A 780 -23.19 -11.45 -22.54
C VAL A 780 -24.41 -11.79 -23.39
N LYS A 781 -24.66 -13.07 -23.58
CA LYS A 781 -25.78 -13.56 -24.37
C LYS A 781 -27.08 -13.62 -23.57
N SER A 782 -26.99 -14.00 -22.29
CA SER A 782 -28.16 -14.12 -21.41
C SER A 782 -27.77 -14.04 -19.94
N VAL A 783 -28.66 -13.47 -19.14
CA VAL A 783 -28.56 -13.46 -17.68
C VAL A 783 -29.87 -13.97 -17.07
N ALA A 784 -29.76 -14.82 -16.06
CA ALA A 784 -30.88 -15.25 -15.24
C ALA A 784 -30.60 -14.99 -13.76
N VAL A 785 -31.59 -14.44 -13.04
CA VAL A 785 -31.54 -14.17 -11.60
C VAL A 785 -32.61 -15.03 -10.94
N ASP A 786 -32.19 -15.88 -9.99
CA ASP A 786 -33.07 -16.87 -9.33
C ASP A 786 -33.88 -17.71 -10.33
N GLY A 787 -33.23 -18.15 -11.40
CA GLY A 787 -33.78 -18.93 -12.48
C GLY A 787 -34.70 -18.18 -13.44
N LYS A 788 -34.85 -16.86 -13.31
CA LYS A 788 -35.70 -16.02 -14.19
C LYS A 788 -34.80 -15.19 -15.12
N PRO A 789 -34.98 -15.25 -16.43
CA PRO A 789 -34.27 -14.41 -17.38
C PRO A 789 -34.52 -12.90 -17.09
N ILE A 790 -33.50 -12.12 -17.22
CA ILE A 790 -33.59 -10.64 -17.19
C ILE A 790 -33.11 -10.05 -18.52
N GLU A 791 -33.51 -8.82 -18.82
CA GLU A 791 -33.03 -8.07 -19.97
C GLU A 791 -31.74 -7.34 -19.61
N GLY A 792 -30.70 -7.44 -20.42
CA GLY A 792 -29.39 -6.87 -20.18
C GLY A 792 -28.58 -7.62 -19.13
N SER A 793 -27.60 -6.94 -18.51
CA SER A 793 -26.64 -7.52 -17.56
C SER A 793 -26.56 -6.77 -16.22
N LEU A 794 -27.50 -5.84 -15.98
CA LEU A 794 -27.63 -5.14 -14.71
C LEU A 794 -28.51 -5.96 -13.75
N LEU A 795 -27.89 -6.46 -12.69
CA LEU A 795 -28.59 -7.21 -11.66
C LEU A 795 -29.39 -6.26 -10.76
N PRO A 796 -30.64 -6.62 -10.40
CA PRO A 796 -31.43 -5.79 -9.50
C PRO A 796 -30.83 -5.78 -8.09
N LEU A 797 -31.00 -4.68 -7.38
CA LEU A 797 -30.67 -4.58 -5.95
C LEU A 797 -31.57 -5.53 -5.16
N ALA A 798 -30.95 -6.36 -4.31
CA ALA A 798 -31.65 -7.29 -3.46
C ALA A 798 -31.75 -6.73 -2.01
N PRO A 799 -32.77 -7.14 -1.23
CA PRO A 799 -32.88 -6.76 0.17
C PRO A 799 -31.68 -7.22 1.00
N GLU A 800 -31.42 -6.52 2.11
CA GLU A 800 -30.40 -6.90 3.06
C GLU A 800 -30.58 -8.35 3.56
N GLY A 801 -29.49 -9.12 3.60
CA GLY A 801 -29.49 -10.52 3.99
C GLY A 801 -29.95 -11.50 2.90
N ALA A 802 -30.41 -11.02 1.73
CA ALA A 802 -30.79 -11.89 0.64
C ALA A 802 -29.57 -12.62 0.04
N VAL A 803 -29.82 -13.85 -0.44
CA VAL A 803 -28.88 -14.61 -1.27
C VAL A 803 -29.48 -14.71 -2.68
N VAL A 804 -28.73 -14.29 -3.69
CA VAL A 804 -29.19 -14.17 -5.08
C VAL A 804 -28.34 -15.08 -5.96
N GLU A 805 -28.98 -16.00 -6.66
CA GLU A 805 -28.33 -16.90 -7.63
C GLU A 805 -28.36 -16.27 -9.04
N VAL A 806 -27.18 -16.07 -9.61
CA VAL A 806 -27.04 -15.44 -10.93
C VAL A 806 -26.32 -16.37 -11.88
N GLN A 807 -26.93 -16.60 -13.06
CA GLN A 807 -26.35 -17.36 -14.15
C GLN A 807 -26.14 -16.45 -15.35
N VAL A 808 -24.93 -16.39 -15.85
CA VAL A 808 -24.52 -15.59 -17.01
C VAL A 808 -23.95 -16.49 -18.07
N THR A 809 -24.45 -16.38 -19.29
CA THR A 809 -23.90 -17.10 -20.45
C THR A 809 -23.26 -16.08 -21.39
N MET A 810 -21.99 -16.28 -21.70
CA MET A 810 -21.26 -15.50 -22.71
C MET A 810 -21.53 -16.05 -24.12
N GLY A 811 -21.47 -15.17 -25.16
CA GLY A 811 -21.67 -15.57 -26.55
C GLY A 811 -22.06 -14.46 -27.52
#